data_4bc2f8d0984022da379727542866e471
#
_entry.id   4bc2f8d0984022da379727542866e471
#
_cell.length_a   1.000
_cell.length_b   1.000
_cell.length_c   1.000
_cell.angle_alpha   90.00
_cell.angle_beta   90.00
_cell.angle_gamma   90.00
#
_symmetry.space_group_name_H-M   'P 1'
#
loop_
_entity.id
_entity.type
_entity.pdbx_description
1 polymer ?
#
loop_
_entity_poly.entity_id
_entity_poly.type
_entity_poly.pdbx_seq_one_letter_code
_entity_poly.pdbx_strand_id
1 'polypeptide(L)'
;MAWDSSLDPQSPAYQIAADGSRYIRVLAGPGTGKSFALKRRVARLLESGVAPKRILPVTFTKVAAEDLHRELINMNVPGCEQIRGSTLHSLGMRVLSLQNVLAVTGRVARPLNRFEMEPLLYDLPTGFGNKREREKRIRAYEAAWARLQHEQPGFAQTAADAAFQNVLIGWLRFHEGMLIGEIIPELYRYLRNNPAAPEHSLYDHVLVDEYQDLNKAEQAVVDLLSTNAALCVVGDDDQSLYSFKHAHPEGIRTFPQTHSGCTDHALVDCYRCPTGVVATANSLIGHNVDREPLQLTPVAANGPGEMWIVQFQDVGREAQGIAAFVDSQINQHGRSPGEILVLAQRRTIGNPIHAALKARGIPSKSYYQESELDSEVAQERLAIFKLFVNRADRIALRWLLGMGSADFRAKSYARLRTHCEQSGQAPWDALVALAAGQLQIPHSSHLLQRFQAIQNELHFLDEQTGVTDFVNRWLRAEFAGAGELRILVAGLMTAAETPPELLSQIIEAVSQPEIPPDVTEVRIMSLHKSKGLSSPIVVIAGCVDGLLPAEPEQGTSIALRQAHLEEQRRLFYVGITRVKAAPSSNRPGSLLLTGSRTMTLADAMQSAIQPAGRSYGTVSLHLSRFIPELGPSAPAPIAG
;
A
#
# COMPACT_ATOMS: atom_id res chain seq x y z
N MET A 1 5.57 -10.60 -31.22
CA MET A 1 7.02 -10.31 -31.51
C MET A 1 7.84 -11.33 -30.73
N ALA A 2 8.98 -11.81 -31.27
CA ALA A 2 9.89 -12.63 -30.47
C ALA A 2 10.38 -11.86 -29.22
N TRP A 3 10.62 -12.56 -28.12
CA TRP A 3 11.02 -11.97 -26.84
C TRP A 3 12.28 -11.09 -26.95
N ASP A 4 13.18 -11.44 -27.87
CA ASP A 4 14.46 -10.75 -28.14
C ASP A 4 14.39 -9.70 -29.25
N SER A 5 13.20 -9.47 -29.86
CA SER A 5 13.03 -8.48 -30.91
C SER A 5 13.55 -7.13 -30.47
N SER A 6 14.43 -6.54 -31.27
CA SER A 6 15.08 -5.22 -31.03
C SER A 6 15.96 -5.15 -29.78
N LEU A 7 16.34 -6.26 -29.16
CA LEU A 7 17.31 -6.29 -28.06
C LEU A 7 18.73 -6.56 -28.59
N ASP A 8 19.68 -5.77 -28.10
CA ASP A 8 21.10 -6.09 -28.24
C ASP A 8 21.44 -7.26 -27.32
N PRO A 9 22.03 -8.36 -27.82
CA PRO A 9 22.47 -9.49 -27.00
C PRO A 9 23.44 -9.13 -25.87
N GLN A 10 24.15 -8.01 -26.00
CA GLN A 10 25.04 -7.49 -24.96
C GLN A 10 24.30 -6.63 -23.92
N SER A 11 23.04 -6.27 -24.17
CA SER A 11 22.29 -5.44 -23.23
C SER A 11 21.96 -6.22 -21.94
N PRO A 12 22.00 -5.57 -20.77
CA PRO A 12 21.61 -6.20 -19.50
C PRO A 12 20.19 -6.78 -19.53
N ALA A 13 19.25 -6.12 -20.23
CA ALA A 13 17.87 -6.60 -20.36
C ALA A 13 17.78 -7.93 -21.14
N TYR A 14 18.60 -8.11 -22.20
CA TYR A 14 18.69 -9.39 -22.91
C TYR A 14 19.29 -10.48 -22.00
N GLN A 15 20.41 -10.18 -21.33
CA GLN A 15 21.10 -11.13 -20.46
C GLN A 15 20.17 -11.64 -19.33
N ILE A 16 19.44 -10.73 -18.67
CA ILE A 16 18.45 -11.07 -17.64
C ILE A 16 17.34 -11.96 -18.21
N ALA A 17 16.81 -11.60 -19.38
CA ALA A 17 15.76 -12.39 -20.01
C ALA A 17 16.25 -13.78 -20.42
N ALA A 18 17.46 -13.91 -20.96
CA ALA A 18 18.06 -15.14 -21.47
C ALA A 18 18.59 -16.06 -20.36
N ASP A 19 18.89 -15.55 -19.17
CA ASP A 19 19.50 -16.31 -18.08
C ASP A 19 18.66 -17.54 -17.69
N GLY A 20 19.28 -18.72 -17.73
CA GLY A 20 18.67 -20.00 -17.36
C GLY A 20 18.93 -20.44 -15.92
N SER A 21 19.62 -19.64 -15.12
CA SER A 21 19.96 -19.96 -13.73
C SER A 21 18.73 -20.17 -12.88
N ARG A 22 18.87 -21.04 -11.88
CA ARG A 22 17.77 -21.33 -10.95
C ARG A 22 17.46 -20.13 -10.06
N TYR A 23 18.47 -19.43 -9.59
CA TYR A 23 18.35 -18.23 -8.77
C TYR A 23 19.00 -17.06 -9.47
N ILE A 24 18.25 -15.98 -9.60
CA ILE A 24 18.69 -14.75 -10.27
C ILE A 24 18.33 -13.58 -9.39
N ARG A 25 19.32 -12.75 -9.06
CA ARG A 25 19.11 -11.44 -8.45
C ARG A 25 19.36 -10.35 -9.49
N VAL A 26 18.47 -9.40 -9.59
CA VAL A 26 18.62 -8.21 -10.44
C VAL A 26 18.55 -6.97 -9.57
N LEU A 27 19.66 -6.28 -9.42
CA LEU A 27 19.70 -4.96 -8.79
C LEU A 27 19.38 -3.90 -9.84
N ALA A 28 18.36 -3.08 -9.61
CA ALA A 28 17.85 -2.21 -10.64
C ALA A 28 17.26 -0.91 -10.08
N GLY A 29 17.95 0.20 -10.27
CA GLY A 29 17.56 1.51 -9.79
C GLY A 29 16.28 2.08 -10.43
N PRO A 30 15.84 3.27 -10.01
CA PRO A 30 14.66 3.91 -10.58
C PRO A 30 14.85 4.25 -12.06
N GLY A 31 13.87 3.86 -12.88
CA GLY A 31 13.88 4.16 -14.32
C GLY A 31 14.90 3.40 -15.15
N THR A 32 15.49 2.32 -14.65
CA THR A 32 16.49 1.52 -15.37
C THR A 32 15.91 0.38 -16.21
N GLY A 33 14.59 0.25 -16.28
CA GLY A 33 13.93 -0.75 -17.11
C GLY A 33 13.64 -2.09 -16.43
N LYS A 34 13.49 -2.13 -15.10
CA LYS A 34 13.08 -3.34 -14.34
C LYS A 34 11.95 -4.12 -15.00
N SER A 35 10.80 -3.48 -15.13
CA SER A 35 9.60 -4.09 -15.70
C SER A 35 9.81 -4.53 -17.15
N PHE A 36 10.62 -3.79 -17.91
CA PHE A 36 10.97 -4.17 -19.28
C PHE A 36 11.74 -5.49 -19.33
N ALA A 37 12.79 -5.66 -18.50
CA ALA A 37 13.56 -6.88 -18.44
C ALA A 37 12.71 -8.08 -17.96
N LEU A 38 11.86 -7.89 -16.94
CA LEU A 38 10.94 -8.93 -16.46
C LEU A 38 9.96 -9.39 -17.53
N LYS A 39 9.35 -8.45 -18.27
CA LYS A 39 8.46 -8.79 -19.39
C LYS A 39 9.14 -9.64 -20.46
N ARG A 40 10.36 -9.25 -20.87
CA ARG A 40 11.13 -10.01 -21.84
C ARG A 40 11.45 -11.42 -21.34
N ARG A 41 11.75 -11.56 -20.04
CA ARG A 41 11.94 -12.86 -19.42
C ARG A 41 10.66 -13.71 -19.45
N VAL A 42 9.51 -13.17 -19.08
CA VAL A 42 8.22 -13.87 -19.16
C VAL A 42 7.93 -14.31 -20.60
N ALA A 43 8.11 -13.40 -21.58
CA ALA A 43 7.91 -13.72 -22.99
C ALA A 43 8.82 -14.86 -23.46
N ARG A 44 10.10 -14.85 -23.09
CA ARG A 44 11.03 -15.95 -23.40
C ARG A 44 10.57 -17.28 -22.81
N LEU A 45 10.12 -17.28 -21.54
CA LEU A 45 9.64 -18.50 -20.90
C LEU A 45 8.44 -19.08 -21.65
N LEU A 46 7.48 -18.25 -22.06
CA LEU A 46 6.33 -18.68 -22.86
C LEU A 46 6.76 -19.21 -24.24
N GLU A 47 7.65 -18.51 -24.95
CA GLU A 47 8.17 -18.96 -26.24
C GLU A 47 8.99 -20.25 -26.15
N SER A 48 9.63 -20.51 -25.00
CA SER A 48 10.32 -21.78 -24.73
C SER A 48 9.38 -22.93 -24.33
N GLY A 49 8.07 -22.69 -24.32
CA GLY A 49 7.05 -23.71 -24.08
C GLY A 49 6.63 -23.87 -22.61
N VAL A 50 7.04 -22.97 -21.71
CA VAL A 50 6.54 -22.99 -20.32
C VAL A 50 5.06 -22.61 -20.31
N ALA A 51 4.23 -23.45 -19.69
CA ALA A 51 2.80 -23.18 -19.61
C ALA A 51 2.53 -21.90 -18.77
N PRO A 52 1.63 -21.00 -19.21
CA PRO A 52 1.36 -19.73 -18.50
C PRO A 52 1.07 -19.90 -17.02
N LYS A 53 0.29 -20.91 -16.65
CA LYS A 53 -0.09 -21.21 -15.24
C LYS A 53 1.10 -21.65 -14.37
N ARG A 54 2.24 -21.99 -14.97
CA ARG A 54 3.48 -22.40 -14.30
C ARG A 54 4.42 -21.22 -14.04
N ILE A 55 4.04 -20.01 -14.46
CA ILE A 55 4.79 -18.77 -14.25
C ILE A 55 4.03 -17.90 -13.26
N LEU A 56 4.65 -17.56 -12.12
CA LEU A 56 4.10 -16.68 -11.10
C LEU A 56 4.85 -15.34 -11.07
N PRO A 57 4.34 -14.29 -11.68
CA PRO A 57 4.83 -12.93 -11.44
C PRO A 57 4.21 -12.39 -10.15
N VAL A 58 5.07 -12.03 -9.20
CA VAL A 58 4.71 -11.38 -7.94
C VAL A 58 5.09 -9.92 -7.99
N THR A 59 4.15 -9.04 -7.64
CA THR A 59 4.37 -7.60 -7.56
C THR A 59 3.94 -7.09 -6.18
N PHE A 60 4.49 -5.95 -5.77
CA PHE A 60 4.16 -5.38 -4.46
C PHE A 60 2.76 -4.72 -4.43
N THR A 61 2.31 -4.16 -5.56
CA THR A 61 1.00 -3.50 -5.68
C THR A 61 0.17 -4.12 -6.79
N LYS A 62 -1.15 -4.00 -6.67
CA LYS A 62 -2.09 -4.46 -7.69
C LYS A 62 -1.92 -3.69 -9.01
N VAL A 63 -1.73 -2.37 -8.94
CA VAL A 63 -1.46 -1.52 -10.12
C VAL A 63 -0.26 -2.04 -10.91
N ALA A 64 0.84 -2.37 -10.21
CA ALA A 64 2.01 -2.95 -10.87
C ALA A 64 1.71 -4.31 -11.51
N ALA A 65 0.82 -5.12 -10.90
CA ALA A 65 0.38 -6.39 -11.46
C ALA A 65 -0.45 -6.21 -12.74
N GLU A 66 -1.35 -5.23 -12.73
CA GLU A 66 -2.19 -4.90 -13.90
C GLU A 66 -1.38 -4.26 -15.02
N ASP A 67 -0.46 -3.36 -14.70
CA ASP A 67 0.47 -2.78 -15.68
C ASP A 67 1.32 -3.86 -16.34
N LEU A 68 1.88 -4.78 -15.54
CA LEU A 68 2.63 -5.92 -16.07
C LEU A 68 1.76 -6.77 -17.03
N HIS A 69 0.53 -7.07 -16.64
CA HIS A 69 -0.40 -7.83 -17.48
C HIS A 69 -0.72 -7.11 -18.80
N ARG A 70 -1.05 -5.81 -18.74
CA ARG A 70 -1.34 -4.97 -19.92
C ARG A 70 -0.13 -4.91 -20.87
N GLU A 71 1.05 -4.74 -20.32
CA GLU A 71 2.30 -4.68 -21.09
C GLU A 71 2.66 -6.03 -21.72
N LEU A 72 2.38 -7.15 -21.04
CA LEU A 72 2.55 -8.49 -21.61
C LEU A 72 1.59 -8.74 -22.78
N ILE A 73 0.32 -8.35 -22.66
CA ILE A 73 -0.65 -8.42 -23.78
C ILE A 73 -0.14 -7.66 -24.99
N ASN A 74 0.40 -6.44 -24.79
CA ASN A 74 0.93 -5.60 -25.87
C ASN A 74 2.12 -6.23 -26.61
N MET A 75 2.81 -7.20 -26.01
CA MET A 75 3.88 -7.94 -26.68
C MET A 75 3.38 -8.94 -27.72
N ASN A 76 2.09 -9.30 -27.70
CA ASN A 76 1.46 -10.27 -28.60
C ASN A 76 2.18 -11.65 -28.64
N VAL A 77 2.75 -12.09 -27.49
CA VAL A 77 3.30 -13.44 -27.36
C VAL A 77 2.17 -14.38 -26.92
N PRO A 78 1.99 -15.53 -27.58
CA PRO A 78 0.94 -16.49 -27.21
C PRO A 78 1.05 -16.91 -25.73
N GLY A 79 -0.08 -16.85 -25.02
CA GLY A 79 -0.15 -17.18 -23.59
C GLY A 79 0.03 -15.98 -22.65
N CYS A 80 0.49 -14.80 -23.15
CA CYS A 80 0.63 -13.59 -22.33
C CYS A 80 -0.71 -13.15 -21.70
N GLU A 81 -1.82 -13.36 -22.39
CA GLU A 81 -3.17 -13.04 -21.92
C GLU A 81 -3.59 -13.86 -20.68
N GLN A 82 -2.94 -14.99 -20.44
CA GLN A 82 -3.22 -15.87 -19.30
C GLN A 82 -2.32 -15.57 -18.10
N ILE A 83 -1.23 -14.81 -18.29
CA ILE A 83 -0.34 -14.40 -17.21
C ILE A 83 -1.03 -13.30 -16.39
N ARG A 84 -1.25 -13.57 -15.11
CA ARG A 84 -1.78 -12.60 -14.16
C ARG A 84 -0.74 -12.32 -13.09
N GLY A 85 -0.25 -11.09 -13.01
CA GLY A 85 0.51 -10.64 -11.86
C GLY A 85 -0.35 -10.74 -10.59
N SER A 86 0.25 -11.03 -9.47
CA SER A 86 -0.46 -11.14 -8.19
C SER A 86 0.37 -10.51 -7.08
N THR A 87 -0.30 -9.89 -6.11
CA THR A 87 0.36 -9.59 -4.83
C THR A 87 0.39 -10.87 -3.98
N LEU A 88 1.38 -11.00 -3.08
CA LEU A 88 1.43 -12.15 -2.17
C LEU A 88 0.20 -12.24 -1.27
N HIS A 89 -0.36 -11.10 -0.85
CA HIS A 89 -1.61 -11.08 -0.08
C HIS A 89 -2.79 -11.64 -0.88
N SER A 90 -2.93 -11.28 -2.16
CA SER A 90 -3.98 -11.83 -3.04
C SER A 90 -3.79 -13.32 -3.28
N LEU A 91 -2.55 -13.76 -3.46
CA LEU A 91 -2.20 -15.18 -3.55
C LEU A 91 -2.54 -15.92 -2.24
N GLY A 92 -2.14 -15.35 -1.09
CA GLY A 92 -2.41 -15.91 0.22
C GLY A 92 -3.92 -16.06 0.49
N MET A 93 -4.69 -15.04 0.18
CA MET A 93 -6.16 -15.08 0.27
C MET A 93 -6.74 -16.22 -0.57
N ARG A 94 -6.30 -16.34 -1.81
CA ARG A 94 -6.77 -17.40 -2.72
C ARG A 94 -6.43 -18.80 -2.20
N VAL A 95 -5.20 -19.02 -1.75
CA VAL A 95 -4.75 -20.34 -1.24
C VAL A 95 -5.47 -20.68 0.06
N LEU A 96 -5.52 -19.75 1.03
CA LEU A 96 -6.18 -19.97 2.32
C LEU A 96 -7.71 -20.15 2.21
N SER A 97 -8.31 -19.72 1.10
CA SER A 97 -9.75 -19.92 0.83
C SER A 97 -10.06 -21.29 0.20
N LEU A 98 -9.06 -22.08 -0.19
CA LEU A 98 -9.29 -23.42 -0.72
C LEU A 98 -9.84 -24.34 0.37
N GLN A 99 -10.84 -25.16 0.05
CA GLN A 99 -11.52 -26.03 1.03
C GLN A 99 -10.58 -27.00 1.74
N ASN A 100 -9.62 -27.57 1.00
CA ASN A 100 -8.59 -28.44 1.56
C ASN A 100 -7.65 -27.69 2.52
N VAL A 101 -7.33 -26.43 2.23
CA VAL A 101 -6.47 -25.60 3.08
C VAL A 101 -7.25 -25.13 4.31
N LEU A 102 -8.51 -24.71 4.14
CA LEU A 102 -9.40 -24.37 5.24
C LEU A 102 -9.57 -25.55 6.21
N ALA A 103 -9.72 -26.78 5.70
CA ALA A 103 -9.81 -27.98 6.53
C ALA A 103 -8.56 -28.23 7.39
N VAL A 104 -7.38 -27.82 6.90
CA VAL A 104 -6.10 -27.98 7.62
C VAL A 104 -5.88 -26.83 8.60
N THR A 105 -6.11 -25.58 8.18
CA THR A 105 -5.82 -24.40 9.01
C THR A 105 -6.93 -24.09 10.03
N GLY A 106 -8.17 -24.46 9.72
CA GLY A 106 -9.35 -24.07 10.49
C GLY A 106 -9.57 -22.55 10.53
N ARG A 107 -9.00 -21.81 9.55
CA ARG A 107 -9.01 -20.34 9.50
C ARG A 107 -9.63 -19.84 8.21
N VAL A 108 -10.71 -19.06 8.35
CA VAL A 108 -11.37 -18.42 7.21
C VAL A 108 -10.56 -17.18 6.80
N ALA A 109 -10.14 -17.13 5.54
CA ALA A 109 -9.39 -16.01 4.98
C ALA A 109 -10.33 -14.83 4.64
N ARG A 110 -10.94 -14.23 5.67
CA ARG A 110 -11.79 -13.05 5.56
C ARG A 110 -11.12 -11.89 6.31
N PRO A 111 -10.37 -11.00 5.61
CA PRO A 111 -9.67 -9.91 6.25
C PRO A 111 -10.64 -8.86 6.79
N LEU A 112 -10.29 -8.28 7.94
CA LEU A 112 -11.00 -7.16 8.53
C LEU A 112 -10.57 -5.87 7.83
N ASN A 113 -11.53 -5.05 7.40
CA ASN A 113 -11.28 -3.68 7.00
C ASN A 113 -10.97 -2.82 8.24
N ARG A 114 -10.37 -1.65 8.01
CA ARG A 114 -9.97 -0.74 9.09
C ARG A 114 -11.12 -0.42 10.05
N PHE A 115 -12.32 -0.11 9.53
CA PHE A 115 -13.49 0.19 10.36
C PHE A 115 -14.01 -1.04 11.12
N GLU A 116 -13.86 -2.23 10.57
CA GLU A 116 -14.26 -3.50 11.20
C GLU A 116 -13.35 -3.89 12.38
N MET A 117 -12.22 -3.23 12.55
CA MET A 117 -11.38 -3.38 13.76
C MET A 117 -12.03 -2.77 15.02
N GLU A 118 -12.96 -1.83 14.86
CA GLU A 118 -13.59 -1.16 16.00
C GLU A 118 -14.25 -2.14 16.99
N PRO A 119 -15.18 -3.02 16.59
CA PRO A 119 -15.78 -3.95 17.54
C PRO A 119 -14.77 -4.90 18.17
N LEU A 120 -13.74 -5.35 17.45
CA LEU A 120 -12.66 -6.15 18.02
C LEU A 120 -12.00 -5.41 19.20
N LEU A 121 -11.65 -4.13 19.01
CA LEU A 121 -11.02 -3.32 20.05
C LEU A 121 -11.90 -3.12 21.29
N TYR A 122 -13.23 -3.09 21.14
CA TYR A 122 -14.15 -2.99 22.27
C TYR A 122 -14.42 -4.35 22.95
N ASP A 123 -14.41 -5.45 22.20
CA ASP A 123 -14.68 -6.79 22.70
C ASP A 123 -13.49 -7.40 23.45
N LEU A 124 -12.25 -6.94 23.17
CA LEU A 124 -11.07 -7.36 23.92
C LEU A 124 -11.15 -6.91 25.39
N PRO A 125 -10.78 -7.78 26.37
CA PRO A 125 -10.83 -7.47 27.78
C PRO A 125 -10.08 -6.20 28.16
N THR A 126 -10.66 -5.42 29.08
CA THR A 126 -10.07 -4.17 29.59
C THR A 126 -8.77 -4.38 30.37
N GLY A 127 -8.51 -5.59 30.88
CA GLY A 127 -7.23 -5.95 31.49
C GLY A 127 -6.02 -5.81 30.57
N PHE A 128 -6.22 -5.72 29.25
CA PHE A 128 -5.16 -5.44 28.27
C PHE A 128 -4.96 -3.94 27.99
N GLY A 129 -5.58 -3.08 28.78
CA GLY A 129 -5.47 -1.64 28.65
C GLY A 129 -6.68 -0.98 27.97
N ASN A 130 -6.58 0.32 27.72
CA ASN A 130 -7.58 1.09 26.97
C ASN A 130 -7.57 0.75 25.46
N LYS A 131 -8.51 1.28 24.69
CA LYS A 131 -8.64 1.04 23.24
C LYS A 131 -7.32 1.25 22.47
N ARG A 132 -6.62 2.37 22.74
CA ARG A 132 -5.36 2.72 22.07
C ARG A 132 -4.23 1.75 22.42
N GLU A 133 -4.17 1.28 23.65
CA GLU A 133 -3.19 0.30 24.09
C GLU A 133 -3.44 -1.08 23.46
N ARG A 134 -4.71 -1.50 23.36
CA ARG A 134 -5.09 -2.73 22.67
C ARG A 134 -4.76 -2.68 21.17
N GLU A 135 -5.04 -1.55 20.52
CA GLU A 135 -4.64 -1.33 19.11
C GLU A 135 -3.12 -1.39 18.94
N LYS A 136 -2.35 -0.75 19.84
CA LYS A 136 -0.88 -0.82 19.84
C LYS A 136 -0.38 -2.26 19.99
N ARG A 137 -1.02 -3.08 20.85
CA ARG A 137 -0.68 -4.50 21.01
C ARG A 137 -0.94 -5.30 19.74
N ILE A 138 -2.10 -5.09 19.07
CA ILE A 138 -2.40 -5.76 17.79
C ILE A 138 -1.31 -5.43 16.76
N ARG A 139 -0.96 -4.16 16.59
CA ARG A 139 0.11 -3.73 15.67
C ARG A 139 1.46 -4.36 16.02
N ALA A 140 1.77 -4.53 17.30
CA ALA A 140 3.00 -5.21 17.72
C ALA A 140 3.00 -6.71 17.33
N TYR A 141 1.84 -7.38 17.37
CA TYR A 141 1.69 -8.75 16.87
C TYR A 141 1.86 -8.83 15.36
N GLU A 142 1.20 -7.96 14.60
CA GLU A 142 1.36 -7.92 13.14
C GLU A 142 2.83 -7.68 12.75
N ALA A 143 3.53 -6.79 13.48
CA ALA A 143 4.96 -6.56 13.30
C ALA A 143 5.81 -7.81 13.58
N ALA A 144 5.52 -8.52 14.66
CA ALA A 144 6.23 -9.74 15.04
C ALA A 144 5.97 -10.87 14.03
N TRP A 145 4.75 -11.00 13.52
CA TRP A 145 4.40 -11.96 12.48
C TRP A 145 5.10 -11.64 11.16
N ALA A 146 5.08 -10.38 10.71
CA ALA A 146 5.76 -9.95 9.48
C ALA A 146 7.27 -10.23 9.52
N ARG A 147 7.88 -10.15 10.71
CA ARG A 147 9.30 -10.43 10.95
C ARG A 147 9.58 -11.90 11.26
N LEU A 148 8.60 -12.80 11.24
CA LEU A 148 8.68 -14.21 11.66
C LEU A 148 9.25 -14.40 13.08
N GLN A 149 9.08 -13.43 13.98
CA GLN A 149 9.62 -13.51 15.34
C GLN A 149 8.96 -14.61 16.15
N HIS A 150 7.67 -14.92 15.91
CA HIS A 150 6.95 -16.03 16.56
C HIS A 150 7.40 -17.41 16.09
N GLU A 151 8.08 -17.49 14.94
CA GLU A 151 8.54 -18.73 14.31
C GLU A 151 10.03 -19.00 14.57
N GLN A 152 10.75 -18.04 15.16
CA GLN A 152 12.19 -18.16 15.38
C GLN A 152 12.49 -18.89 16.70
N PRO A 153 13.50 -19.78 16.74
CA PRO A 153 14.02 -20.32 17.99
C PRO A 153 14.47 -19.20 18.92
N GLY A 154 14.08 -19.28 20.19
CA GLY A 154 14.44 -18.28 21.19
C GLY A 154 13.54 -17.05 21.29
N PHE A 155 12.47 -16.96 20.50
CA PHE A 155 11.44 -15.95 20.71
C PHE A 155 10.68 -16.26 21.99
N ALA A 156 10.82 -15.41 23.01
CA ALA A 156 10.14 -15.54 24.30
C ALA A 156 8.93 -14.59 24.35
N GLN A 157 7.72 -15.16 24.51
CA GLN A 157 6.54 -14.39 24.89
C GLN A 157 6.38 -14.35 26.39
N THR A 158 5.98 -13.20 26.93
CA THR A 158 5.52 -13.12 28.32
C THR A 158 4.16 -13.85 28.46
N ALA A 159 3.82 -14.25 29.68
CA ALA A 159 2.49 -14.83 29.97
C ALA A 159 1.34 -13.87 29.57
N ALA A 160 1.56 -12.56 29.71
CA ALA A 160 0.60 -11.53 29.29
C ALA A 160 0.44 -11.46 27.77
N ASP A 161 1.54 -11.64 27.02
CA ASP A 161 1.51 -11.68 25.56
C ASP A 161 0.74 -12.92 25.08
N ALA A 162 1.04 -14.09 25.62
CA ALA A 162 0.35 -15.32 25.30
C ALA A 162 -1.16 -15.23 25.60
N ALA A 163 -1.54 -14.65 26.74
CA ALA A 163 -2.94 -14.44 27.11
C ALA A 163 -3.64 -13.49 26.12
N PHE A 164 -2.99 -12.39 25.73
CA PHE A 164 -3.54 -11.46 24.71
C PHE A 164 -3.73 -12.15 23.36
N GLN A 165 -2.72 -12.89 22.90
CA GLN A 165 -2.78 -13.64 21.64
C GLN A 165 -3.93 -14.63 21.63
N ASN A 166 -4.10 -15.40 22.70
CA ASN A 166 -5.19 -16.38 22.80
C ASN A 166 -6.57 -15.72 22.67
N VAL A 167 -6.78 -14.58 23.34
CA VAL A 167 -8.04 -13.85 23.26
C VAL A 167 -8.25 -13.23 21.87
N LEU A 168 -7.22 -12.66 21.28
CA LEU A 168 -7.26 -12.09 19.92
C LEU A 168 -7.61 -13.16 18.89
N ILE A 169 -6.88 -14.27 18.87
CA ILE A 169 -7.12 -15.37 17.93
C ILE A 169 -8.48 -16.04 18.21
N GLY A 170 -8.87 -16.17 19.46
CA GLY A 170 -10.21 -16.66 19.83
C GLY A 170 -11.33 -15.78 19.28
N TRP A 171 -11.16 -14.46 19.34
CA TRP A 171 -12.13 -13.52 18.74
C TRP A 171 -12.19 -13.67 17.22
N LEU A 172 -11.02 -13.72 16.55
CA LEU A 172 -10.92 -13.86 15.09
C LEU A 172 -11.52 -15.20 14.61
N ARG A 173 -11.26 -16.30 15.32
CA ARG A 173 -11.85 -17.61 15.01
C ARG A 173 -13.37 -17.62 15.16
N PHE A 174 -13.89 -17.09 16.28
CA PHE A 174 -15.34 -17.02 16.48
C PHE A 174 -16.04 -16.22 15.40
N HIS A 175 -15.45 -15.10 14.97
CA HIS A 175 -16.03 -14.24 13.93
C HIS A 175 -15.66 -14.68 12.51
N GLU A 176 -14.95 -15.79 12.35
CA GLU A 176 -14.50 -16.29 11.04
C GLU A 176 -13.75 -15.22 10.25
N GLY A 177 -12.80 -14.56 10.93
CA GLY A 177 -12.03 -13.46 10.36
C GLY A 177 -10.54 -13.57 10.58
N MET A 178 -9.82 -12.68 9.90
CA MET A 178 -8.36 -12.64 9.90
C MET A 178 -7.89 -11.18 9.83
N LEU A 179 -6.82 -10.83 10.55
CA LEU A 179 -6.15 -9.55 10.32
C LEU A 179 -5.45 -9.57 8.98
N ILE A 180 -5.32 -8.42 8.33
CA ILE A 180 -4.57 -8.33 7.05
C ILE A 180 -3.12 -8.80 7.26
N GLY A 181 -2.48 -8.36 8.36
CA GLY A 181 -1.12 -8.78 8.71
C GLY A 181 -0.95 -10.25 9.09
N GLU A 182 -2.05 -11.01 9.23
CA GLU A 182 -2.04 -12.45 9.55
C GLU A 182 -2.02 -13.34 8.30
N ILE A 183 -2.45 -12.82 7.12
CA ILE A 183 -2.62 -13.61 5.88
C ILE A 183 -1.31 -14.31 5.49
N ILE A 184 -0.23 -13.56 5.40
CA ILE A 184 1.07 -14.09 4.97
C ILE A 184 1.68 -15.04 5.99
N PRO A 185 1.72 -14.73 7.30
CA PRO A 185 2.15 -15.68 8.32
C PRO A 185 1.34 -16.98 8.36
N GLU A 186 0.04 -16.92 8.12
CA GLU A 186 -0.80 -18.12 8.07
C GLU A 186 -0.52 -18.97 6.82
N LEU A 187 -0.33 -18.33 5.67
CA LEU A 187 0.13 -19.00 4.45
C LEU A 187 1.51 -19.65 4.66
N TYR A 188 2.43 -18.92 5.31
CA TYR A 188 3.76 -19.44 5.66
C TYR A 188 3.66 -20.70 6.54
N ARG A 189 2.83 -20.66 7.62
CA ARG A 189 2.62 -21.81 8.52
C ARG A 189 2.01 -22.99 7.78
N TYR A 190 1.02 -22.72 6.93
CA TYR A 190 0.40 -23.77 6.11
C TYR A 190 1.46 -24.47 5.23
N LEU A 191 2.21 -23.71 4.44
CA LEU A 191 3.23 -24.27 3.53
C LEU A 191 4.33 -25.00 4.31
N ARG A 192 4.88 -24.39 5.35
CA ARG A 192 5.94 -24.97 6.17
C ARG A 192 5.55 -26.29 6.83
N ASN A 193 4.32 -26.35 7.35
CA ASN A 193 3.85 -27.54 8.08
C ASN A 193 3.28 -28.64 7.16
N ASN A 194 3.11 -28.35 5.87
CA ASN A 194 2.61 -29.30 4.87
C ASN A 194 3.55 -29.41 3.67
N PRO A 195 4.71 -30.12 3.81
CA PRO A 195 5.70 -30.23 2.73
C PRO A 195 5.16 -30.90 1.46
N ALA A 196 4.06 -31.66 1.57
CA ALA A 196 3.38 -32.29 0.43
C ALA A 196 2.29 -31.40 -0.20
N ALA A 197 2.13 -30.15 0.26
CA ALA A 197 1.16 -29.24 -0.33
C ALA A 197 1.47 -29.01 -1.82
N PRO A 198 0.44 -29.05 -2.69
CA PRO A 198 0.63 -28.90 -4.14
C PRO A 198 1.25 -27.56 -4.52
N GLU A 199 1.10 -26.55 -3.69
CA GLU A 199 1.62 -25.19 -3.89
C GLU A 199 3.14 -25.16 -4.01
N HIS A 200 3.88 -26.09 -3.39
CA HIS A 200 5.34 -26.20 -3.52
C HIS A 200 5.81 -26.59 -4.93
N SER A 201 4.92 -27.08 -5.77
CA SER A 201 5.23 -27.55 -7.14
C SER A 201 4.28 -26.97 -8.18
N LEU A 202 3.52 -25.94 -7.81
CA LEU A 202 2.53 -25.31 -8.69
C LEU A 202 3.21 -24.50 -9.81
N TYR A 203 4.41 -23.98 -9.56
CA TYR A 203 5.12 -23.09 -10.47
C TYR A 203 6.46 -23.69 -10.88
N ASP A 204 6.89 -23.39 -12.11
CA ASP A 204 8.26 -23.65 -12.60
C ASP A 204 9.12 -22.39 -12.49
N HIS A 205 8.49 -21.21 -12.53
CA HIS A 205 9.17 -19.94 -12.45
C HIS A 205 8.39 -18.97 -11.54
N VAL A 206 9.09 -18.41 -10.56
CA VAL A 206 8.61 -17.34 -9.69
C VAL A 206 9.43 -16.08 -9.98
N LEU A 207 8.78 -14.99 -10.35
CA LEU A 207 9.43 -13.72 -10.62
C LEU A 207 8.89 -12.68 -9.64
N VAL A 208 9.76 -12.02 -8.89
CA VAL A 208 9.35 -11.07 -7.84
C VAL A 208 9.91 -9.70 -8.16
N ASP A 209 9.01 -8.73 -8.38
CA ASP A 209 9.37 -7.32 -8.53
C ASP A 209 9.30 -6.61 -7.17
N GLU A 210 10.11 -5.57 -6.99
CA GLU A 210 10.22 -4.78 -5.75
C GLU A 210 10.50 -5.65 -4.51
N TYR A 211 11.39 -6.64 -4.64
CA TYR A 211 11.69 -7.64 -3.59
C TYR A 211 12.12 -7.00 -2.26
N GLN A 212 12.78 -5.83 -2.28
CA GLN A 212 13.20 -5.07 -1.10
C GLN A 212 12.03 -4.57 -0.24
N ASP A 213 10.81 -4.52 -0.79
CA ASP A 213 9.63 -4.08 -0.05
C ASP A 213 8.90 -5.22 0.67
N LEU A 214 9.25 -6.46 0.33
CA LEU A 214 8.69 -7.62 1.02
C LEU A 214 9.22 -7.71 2.45
N ASN A 215 8.34 -8.03 3.39
CA ASN A 215 8.73 -8.36 4.75
C ASN A 215 9.32 -9.78 4.83
N LYS A 216 9.91 -10.14 5.97
CA LYS A 216 10.57 -11.44 6.15
C LYS A 216 9.63 -12.64 5.95
N ALA A 217 8.38 -12.52 6.39
CA ALA A 217 7.38 -13.58 6.18
C ALA A 217 7.03 -13.74 4.70
N GLU A 218 6.90 -12.64 3.96
CA GLU A 218 6.66 -12.64 2.53
C GLU A 218 7.81 -13.27 1.75
N GLN A 219 9.06 -12.92 2.09
CA GLN A 219 10.25 -13.53 1.48
C GLN A 219 10.30 -15.04 1.74
N ALA A 220 10.01 -15.47 2.98
CA ALA A 220 9.96 -16.91 3.31
C ALA A 220 8.83 -17.66 2.57
N VAL A 221 7.69 -17.01 2.31
CA VAL A 221 6.64 -17.59 1.47
C VAL A 221 7.12 -17.74 0.02
N VAL A 222 7.81 -16.74 -0.52
CA VAL A 222 8.42 -16.81 -1.86
C VAL A 222 9.37 -18.01 -1.95
N ASP A 223 10.23 -18.22 -0.95
CA ASP A 223 11.17 -19.35 -0.90
C ASP A 223 10.43 -20.69 -0.88
N LEU A 224 9.36 -20.82 -0.10
CA LEU A 224 8.53 -22.04 -0.05
C LEU A 224 7.81 -22.31 -1.37
N LEU A 225 7.29 -21.28 -2.04
CA LEU A 225 6.64 -21.41 -3.35
C LEU A 225 7.63 -21.73 -4.47
N SER A 226 8.91 -21.36 -4.30
CA SER A 226 9.99 -21.62 -5.26
C SER A 226 10.84 -22.84 -4.92
N THR A 227 10.41 -23.67 -3.96
CA THR A 227 11.15 -24.89 -3.56
C THR A 227 11.53 -25.77 -4.75
N ASN A 228 10.65 -25.90 -5.75
CA ASN A 228 10.88 -26.67 -6.98
C ASN A 228 10.92 -25.80 -8.24
N ALA A 229 10.99 -24.47 -8.11
CA ALA A 229 10.96 -23.51 -9.20
C ALA A 229 12.27 -22.74 -9.33
N ALA A 230 12.48 -22.11 -10.48
CA ALA A 230 13.47 -21.06 -10.64
C ALA A 230 12.92 -19.76 -10.05
N LEU A 231 13.74 -19.02 -9.30
CA LEU A 231 13.39 -17.78 -8.64
C LEU A 231 14.21 -16.61 -9.20
N CYS A 232 13.53 -15.60 -9.73
CA CYS A 232 14.14 -14.37 -10.18
C CYS A 232 13.60 -13.22 -9.32
N VAL A 233 14.47 -12.55 -8.55
CA VAL A 233 14.11 -11.39 -7.74
C VAL A 233 14.70 -10.13 -8.35
N VAL A 234 13.89 -9.06 -8.39
CA VAL A 234 14.28 -7.74 -8.89
C VAL A 234 13.98 -6.70 -7.84
N GLY A 235 14.91 -5.78 -7.61
CA GLY A 235 14.68 -4.73 -6.63
C GLY A 235 15.82 -3.73 -6.52
N ASP A 236 15.59 -2.77 -5.62
CA ASP A 236 16.52 -1.70 -5.27
C ASP A 236 16.33 -1.35 -3.79
N ASP A 237 17.29 -1.70 -2.96
CA ASP A 237 17.20 -1.43 -1.51
C ASP A 237 17.22 0.07 -1.19
N ASP A 238 17.74 0.92 -2.08
CA ASP A 238 17.64 2.38 -1.98
C ASP A 238 16.21 2.91 -2.22
N GLN A 239 15.30 2.10 -2.77
CA GLN A 239 13.88 2.41 -2.91
C GLN A 239 13.00 1.77 -1.83
N SER A 240 13.56 1.14 -0.80
CA SER A 240 12.80 0.56 0.30
C SER A 240 12.24 1.66 1.21
N LEU A 241 10.91 1.83 1.20
CA LEU A 241 10.18 2.90 1.92
C LEU A 241 9.15 2.35 2.92
N TYR A 242 8.98 1.04 3.00
CA TYR A 242 7.88 0.43 3.73
C TYR A 242 8.31 -0.20 5.06
N SER A 243 9.22 0.47 5.81
CA SER A 243 9.61 0.03 7.16
C SER A 243 8.39 -0.07 8.09
N PHE A 244 7.39 0.81 7.91
CA PHE A 244 6.11 0.76 8.64
C PHE A 244 5.24 -0.47 8.29
N LYS A 245 5.51 -1.15 7.17
CA LYS A 245 4.98 -2.47 6.80
C LYS A 245 5.96 -3.59 7.10
N HIS A 246 7.05 -3.27 7.83
CA HIS A 246 8.11 -4.21 8.21
C HIS A 246 8.90 -4.78 7.03
N ALA A 247 9.02 -4.02 5.92
CA ALA A 247 9.87 -4.38 4.80
C ALA A 247 11.26 -4.82 5.24
N HIS A 248 11.83 -5.79 4.51
CA HIS A 248 13.12 -6.41 4.83
C HIS A 248 14.11 -6.25 3.65
N PRO A 249 14.65 -5.03 3.43
CA PRO A 249 15.57 -4.76 2.32
C PRO A 249 16.88 -5.55 2.41
N GLU A 250 17.25 -6.00 3.60
CA GLU A 250 18.40 -6.86 3.81
C GLU A 250 18.29 -8.17 3.01
N GLY A 251 17.07 -8.66 2.79
CA GLY A 251 16.83 -9.89 2.04
C GLY A 251 17.34 -9.84 0.59
N ILE A 252 17.21 -8.70 -0.12
CA ILE A 252 17.77 -8.59 -1.47
C ILE A 252 19.30 -8.48 -1.44
N ARG A 253 19.87 -7.82 -0.43
CA ARG A 253 21.32 -7.70 -0.25
C ARG A 253 21.97 -9.05 0.03
N THR A 254 21.35 -9.86 0.87
CA THR A 254 21.87 -11.18 1.26
C THR A 254 21.39 -12.33 0.37
N PHE A 255 20.63 -12.04 -0.70
CA PHE A 255 20.04 -13.05 -1.56
C PHE A 255 21.08 -14.03 -2.16
N PRO A 256 22.25 -13.60 -2.68
CA PRO A 256 23.26 -14.52 -3.19
C PRO A 256 23.88 -15.44 -2.14
N GLN A 257 23.93 -15.00 -0.88
CA GLN A 257 24.45 -15.78 0.24
C GLN A 257 23.45 -16.86 0.70
N THR A 258 22.15 -16.56 0.60
CA THR A 258 21.09 -17.49 1.00
C THR A 258 20.67 -18.43 -0.12
N HIS A 259 20.94 -18.09 -1.40
CA HIS A 259 20.58 -18.86 -2.60
C HIS A 259 21.82 -19.25 -3.38
N SER A 260 22.41 -20.38 -3.03
CA SER A 260 23.66 -20.88 -3.65
C SER A 260 23.52 -21.04 -5.17
N GLY A 261 24.51 -20.55 -5.92
CA GLY A 261 24.48 -20.56 -7.39
C GLY A 261 23.63 -19.43 -7.99
N CYS A 262 23.34 -18.39 -7.21
CA CYS A 262 22.67 -17.21 -7.71
C CYS A 262 23.52 -16.47 -8.74
N THR A 263 22.90 -16.07 -9.85
CA THR A 263 23.48 -15.15 -10.84
C THR A 263 23.03 -13.73 -10.54
N ASP A 264 24.01 -12.81 -10.52
CA ASP A 264 23.78 -11.40 -10.27
C ASP A 264 23.77 -10.59 -11.56
N HIS A 265 22.74 -9.74 -11.72
CA HIS A 265 22.65 -8.76 -12.78
C HIS A 265 22.40 -7.36 -12.19
N ALA A 266 22.84 -6.34 -12.91
CA ALA A 266 22.57 -4.94 -12.54
C ALA A 266 22.00 -4.15 -13.72
N LEU A 267 20.98 -3.35 -13.47
CA LEU A 267 20.44 -2.35 -14.38
C LEU A 267 20.76 -0.96 -13.81
N VAL A 268 21.70 -0.26 -14.43
CA VAL A 268 22.23 1.02 -13.92
C VAL A 268 21.84 2.22 -14.76
N ASP A 269 21.56 2.05 -16.08
CA ASP A 269 21.25 3.14 -16.99
C ASP A 269 19.85 3.70 -16.73
N CYS A 270 19.78 4.93 -16.24
CA CYS A 270 18.52 5.60 -15.90
C CYS A 270 17.89 6.27 -17.13
N TYR A 271 16.97 5.58 -17.78
CA TYR A 271 16.23 6.08 -18.94
C TYR A 271 15.12 7.08 -18.58
N ARG A 272 14.79 7.20 -17.30
CA ARG A 272 13.68 8.04 -16.83
C ARG A 272 14.09 9.48 -16.57
N CYS A 273 15.14 9.67 -15.78
CA CYS A 273 15.44 10.97 -15.19
C CYS A 273 16.38 11.81 -16.04
N PRO A 274 16.26 13.15 -15.99
CA PRO A 274 17.29 14.06 -16.50
C PRO A 274 18.66 13.80 -15.84
N THR A 275 19.74 14.10 -16.54
CA THR A 275 21.11 13.80 -16.07
C THR A 275 21.47 14.53 -14.78
N GLY A 276 21.02 15.80 -14.61
CA GLY A 276 21.19 16.55 -13.37
C GLY A 276 20.46 15.95 -12.18
N VAL A 277 19.26 15.41 -12.39
CA VAL A 277 18.48 14.71 -11.35
C VAL A 277 19.18 13.41 -10.95
N VAL A 278 19.74 12.65 -11.89
CA VAL A 278 20.51 11.42 -11.60
C VAL A 278 21.74 11.75 -10.75
N ALA A 279 22.49 12.79 -11.13
CA ALA A 279 23.66 13.21 -10.35
C ALA A 279 23.31 13.61 -8.91
N THR A 280 22.22 14.38 -8.75
CA THR A 280 21.71 14.79 -7.43
C THR A 280 21.23 13.60 -6.61
N ALA A 281 20.52 12.65 -7.22
CA ALA A 281 20.03 11.45 -6.56
C ALA A 281 21.18 10.54 -6.09
N ASN A 282 22.20 10.33 -6.92
CA ASN A 282 23.41 9.58 -6.57
C ASN A 282 24.18 10.24 -5.40
N SER A 283 24.31 11.57 -5.41
CA SER A 283 24.94 12.30 -4.30
C SER A 283 24.20 12.09 -3.00
N LEU A 284 22.88 12.28 -2.99
CA LEU A 284 22.02 12.13 -1.83
C LEU A 284 22.12 10.72 -1.23
N ILE A 285 21.88 9.69 -2.06
CA ILE A 285 21.80 8.32 -1.57
C ILE A 285 23.16 7.76 -1.14
N GLY A 286 24.23 8.31 -1.69
CA GLY A 286 25.61 7.96 -1.31
C GLY A 286 25.96 8.24 0.15
N HIS A 287 25.16 9.02 0.87
CA HIS A 287 25.32 9.25 2.32
C HIS A 287 24.71 8.11 3.19
N ASN A 288 23.98 7.16 2.61
CA ASN A 288 23.54 5.96 3.30
C ASN A 288 24.70 4.95 3.34
N VAL A 289 24.86 4.30 4.48
CA VAL A 289 25.93 3.30 4.71
C VAL A 289 25.40 1.89 4.47
N ASP A 290 24.18 1.60 4.95
CA ASP A 290 23.56 0.28 4.88
C ASP A 290 22.78 0.11 3.58
N ARG A 291 23.52 -0.14 2.46
CA ARG A 291 22.97 -0.28 1.10
C ARG A 291 23.86 -1.11 0.17
N GLU A 292 23.27 -1.65 -0.90
CA GLU A 292 24.04 -2.13 -2.04
C GLU A 292 24.59 -0.91 -2.82
N PRO A 293 25.87 -0.91 -3.19
CA PRO A 293 26.50 0.27 -3.80
C PRO A 293 26.13 0.45 -5.28
N LEU A 294 24.83 0.41 -5.61
CA LEU A 294 24.36 0.69 -6.96
C LEU A 294 24.45 2.19 -7.26
N GLN A 295 25.09 2.57 -8.36
CA GLN A 295 25.16 3.93 -8.84
C GLN A 295 24.45 4.05 -10.20
N LEU A 296 23.50 4.98 -10.29
CA LEU A 296 22.79 5.24 -11.53
C LEU A 296 23.70 5.90 -12.57
N THR A 297 23.65 5.40 -13.80
CA THR A 297 24.30 6.02 -14.96
C THR A 297 23.29 6.90 -15.69
N PRO A 298 23.54 8.19 -15.85
CA PRO A 298 22.63 9.07 -16.57
C PRO A 298 22.69 8.81 -18.09
N VAL A 299 21.52 8.70 -18.72
CA VAL A 299 21.42 8.62 -20.18
C VAL A 299 21.50 10.03 -20.77
N ALA A 300 22.53 10.31 -21.53
CA ALA A 300 22.83 11.65 -22.07
C ALA A 300 21.67 12.25 -22.90
N ALA A 301 20.94 11.42 -23.64
CA ALA A 301 19.78 11.84 -24.43
C ALA A 301 18.63 12.46 -23.58
N ASN A 302 18.60 12.23 -22.26
CA ASN A 302 17.61 12.81 -21.38
C ASN A 302 17.84 14.30 -21.06
N GLY A 303 19.01 14.84 -21.42
CA GLY A 303 19.39 16.24 -21.14
C GLY A 303 19.56 16.53 -19.63
N PRO A 304 19.97 17.75 -19.29
CA PRO A 304 20.28 18.13 -17.90
C PRO A 304 19.02 18.23 -17.01
N GLY A 305 17.88 18.59 -17.59
CA GLY A 305 16.69 18.96 -16.83
C GLY A 305 16.79 20.35 -16.20
N GLU A 306 15.77 20.70 -15.43
CA GLU A 306 15.74 21.96 -14.68
C GLU A 306 15.50 21.65 -13.19
N MET A 307 16.19 22.39 -12.31
CA MET A 307 16.05 22.22 -10.87
C MET A 307 16.09 23.57 -10.15
N TRP A 308 15.19 23.72 -9.17
CA TRP A 308 15.15 24.90 -8.30
C TRP A 308 14.99 24.47 -6.84
N ILE A 309 15.62 25.25 -5.95
CA ILE A 309 15.44 25.13 -4.50
C ILE A 309 15.02 26.50 -3.99
N VAL A 310 13.80 26.60 -3.45
CA VAL A 310 13.19 27.89 -3.06
C VAL A 310 12.77 27.84 -1.60
N GLN A 311 13.23 28.83 -0.82
CA GLN A 311 12.83 29.00 0.58
C GLN A 311 11.90 30.18 0.74
N PHE A 312 10.65 29.92 1.13
CA PHE A 312 9.61 30.90 1.39
C PHE A 312 9.59 31.37 2.85
N GLN A 313 8.91 32.51 3.11
CA GLN A 313 8.80 33.05 4.46
C GLN A 313 7.99 32.13 5.39
N ASP A 314 6.86 31.63 4.90
CA ASP A 314 5.94 30.76 5.64
C ASP A 314 5.22 29.77 4.71
N VAL A 315 4.48 28.81 5.28
CA VAL A 315 3.75 27.76 4.56
C VAL A 315 2.70 28.33 3.61
N GLY A 316 2.07 29.44 3.95
CA GLY A 316 1.09 30.10 3.07
C GLY A 316 1.76 30.68 1.83
N ARG A 317 2.93 31.36 2.00
CA ARG A 317 3.73 31.86 0.88
C ARG A 317 4.31 30.73 0.04
N GLU A 318 4.73 29.64 0.66
CA GLU A 318 5.18 28.44 -0.06
C GLU A 318 4.06 27.88 -0.96
N ALA A 319 2.85 27.74 -0.42
CA ALA A 319 1.70 27.26 -1.18
C ALA A 319 1.34 28.17 -2.36
N GLN A 320 1.36 29.49 -2.17
CA GLN A 320 1.13 30.48 -3.24
C GLN A 320 2.22 30.46 -4.30
N GLY A 321 3.49 30.34 -3.89
CA GLY A 321 4.63 30.23 -4.80
C GLY A 321 4.58 28.96 -5.66
N ILE A 322 4.25 27.81 -5.06
CA ILE A 322 4.03 26.57 -5.79
C ILE A 322 2.88 26.71 -6.78
N ALA A 323 1.75 27.29 -6.36
CA ALA A 323 0.60 27.49 -7.25
C ALA A 323 0.95 28.47 -8.42
N ALA A 324 1.76 29.49 -8.19
CA ALA A 324 2.25 30.39 -9.23
C ALA A 324 3.21 29.66 -10.21
N PHE A 325 4.09 28.80 -9.70
CA PHE A 325 4.97 27.97 -10.54
C PHE A 325 4.14 27.03 -11.43
N VAL A 326 3.16 26.32 -10.84
CA VAL A 326 2.27 25.42 -11.59
C VAL A 326 1.49 26.17 -12.67
N ASP A 327 0.95 27.33 -12.33
CA ASP A 327 0.24 28.20 -13.27
C ASP A 327 1.13 28.63 -14.46
N SER A 328 2.38 29.03 -14.19
CA SER A 328 3.35 29.34 -15.22
C SER A 328 3.67 28.12 -16.11
N GLN A 329 3.82 26.93 -15.52
CA GLN A 329 4.06 25.71 -16.29
C GLN A 329 2.90 25.38 -17.24
N ILE A 330 1.67 25.60 -16.81
CA ILE A 330 0.47 25.35 -17.62
C ILE A 330 0.32 26.44 -18.69
N ASN A 331 0.26 27.71 -18.30
CA ASN A 331 -0.17 28.81 -19.16
C ASN A 331 0.95 29.36 -20.03
N GLN A 332 2.22 29.33 -19.57
CA GLN A 332 3.36 29.88 -20.32
C GLN A 332 4.16 28.78 -21.04
N HIS A 333 4.28 27.60 -20.42
CA HIS A 333 5.06 26.49 -20.98
C HIS A 333 4.18 25.40 -21.63
N GLY A 334 2.84 25.54 -21.61
CA GLY A 334 1.88 24.64 -22.27
C GLY A 334 1.89 23.21 -21.73
N ARG A 335 2.19 23.04 -20.45
CA ARG A 335 2.08 21.74 -19.78
C ARG A 335 0.61 21.43 -19.45
N SER A 336 0.22 20.17 -19.52
CA SER A 336 -1.08 19.76 -18.98
C SER A 336 -1.01 19.60 -17.46
N PRO A 337 -2.11 19.87 -16.73
CA PRO A 337 -2.11 19.67 -15.27
C PRO A 337 -1.73 18.24 -14.85
N GLY A 338 -2.09 17.22 -15.63
CA GLY A 338 -1.72 15.82 -15.39
C GLY A 338 -0.23 15.52 -15.47
N GLU A 339 0.57 16.39 -16.11
CA GLU A 339 2.04 16.29 -16.13
C GLU A 339 2.70 16.79 -14.84
N ILE A 340 1.94 17.23 -13.84
CA ILE A 340 2.47 17.86 -12.62
C ILE A 340 2.15 17.02 -11.40
N LEU A 341 3.17 16.69 -10.63
CA LEU A 341 3.11 15.91 -9.40
C LEU A 341 3.65 16.74 -8.23
N VAL A 342 2.81 17.01 -7.24
CA VAL A 342 3.17 17.72 -6.01
C VAL A 342 3.26 16.73 -4.87
N LEU A 343 4.43 16.64 -4.27
CA LEU A 343 4.74 15.74 -3.17
C LEU A 343 4.92 16.54 -1.87
N ALA A 344 4.15 16.23 -0.85
CA ALA A 344 4.33 16.83 0.46
C ALA A 344 4.12 15.78 1.55
N GLN A 345 5.00 15.74 2.55
CA GLN A 345 5.02 14.66 3.54
C GLN A 345 3.78 14.69 4.47
N ARG A 346 3.18 15.86 4.67
CA ARG A 346 2.03 16.05 5.57
C ARG A 346 0.91 16.83 4.90
N ARG A 347 -0.33 16.56 5.33
CA ARG A 347 -1.52 17.29 4.88
C ARG A 347 -1.46 18.79 5.23
N THR A 348 -0.80 19.12 6.32
CA THR A 348 -0.56 20.51 6.76
C THR A 348 0.21 21.35 5.73
N ILE A 349 0.98 20.70 4.84
CA ILE A 349 1.64 21.34 3.70
C ILE A 349 0.80 21.16 2.43
N GLY A 350 0.31 19.94 2.16
CA GLY A 350 -0.40 19.63 0.92
C GLY A 350 -1.77 20.30 0.77
N ASN A 351 -2.54 20.46 1.86
CA ASN A 351 -3.87 21.10 1.80
C ASN A 351 -3.82 22.60 1.46
N PRO A 352 -2.93 23.42 2.04
CA PRO A 352 -2.73 24.79 1.58
C PRO A 352 -2.39 24.92 0.10
N ILE A 353 -1.52 24.02 -0.42
CA ILE A 353 -1.18 23.98 -1.85
C ILE A 353 -2.42 23.67 -2.68
N HIS A 354 -3.20 22.66 -2.31
CA HIS A 354 -4.45 22.31 -3.00
C HIS A 354 -5.44 23.49 -3.02
N ALA A 355 -5.60 24.19 -1.89
CA ALA A 355 -6.44 25.38 -1.81
C ALA A 355 -5.92 26.51 -2.73
N ALA A 356 -4.60 26.74 -2.77
CA ALA A 356 -4.00 27.76 -3.62
C ALA A 356 -4.15 27.46 -5.12
N LEU A 357 -4.03 26.18 -5.54
CA LEU A 357 -4.29 25.75 -6.91
C LEU A 357 -5.76 25.95 -7.29
N LYS A 358 -6.69 25.55 -6.42
CA LYS A 358 -8.14 25.76 -6.63
C LYS A 358 -8.49 27.23 -6.76
N ALA A 359 -7.91 28.10 -5.92
CA ALA A 359 -8.13 29.54 -5.98
C ALA A 359 -7.69 30.17 -7.32
N ARG A 360 -6.77 29.52 -8.06
CA ARG A 360 -6.35 29.89 -9.40
C ARG A 360 -7.13 29.17 -10.52
N GLY A 361 -8.14 28.37 -10.18
CA GLY A 361 -8.91 27.60 -11.15
C GLY A 361 -8.13 26.43 -11.76
N ILE A 362 -7.01 26.00 -11.16
CA ILE A 362 -6.19 24.90 -11.68
C ILE A 362 -6.79 23.57 -11.22
N PRO A 363 -7.15 22.66 -12.15
CA PRO A 363 -7.64 21.32 -11.80
C PRO A 363 -6.61 20.56 -10.95
N SER A 364 -6.99 20.16 -9.75
CA SER A 364 -6.09 19.48 -8.82
C SER A 364 -6.84 18.53 -7.90
N LYS A 365 -6.21 17.38 -7.58
CA LYS A 365 -6.76 16.36 -6.68
C LYS A 365 -5.75 16.00 -5.60
N SER A 366 -6.26 15.92 -4.38
CA SER A 366 -5.50 15.50 -3.21
C SER A 366 -5.73 14.02 -2.92
N TYR A 367 -4.65 13.26 -2.81
CA TYR A 367 -4.65 11.82 -2.56
C TYR A 367 -4.24 11.47 -1.12
N TYR A 368 -4.41 12.40 -0.17
CA TYR A 368 -4.09 12.11 1.24
C TYR A 368 -5.13 11.26 1.96
N GLN A 369 -6.36 11.29 1.50
CA GLN A 369 -7.47 10.55 2.12
C GLN A 369 -7.88 9.37 1.24
N GLU A 370 -8.22 8.27 1.89
CA GLU A 370 -9.05 7.21 1.36
C GLU A 370 -10.48 7.66 1.64
N SER A 371 -11.09 8.36 0.71
CA SER A 371 -12.33 9.11 0.96
C SER A 371 -13.59 8.23 0.97
N GLU A 372 -13.54 7.07 0.35
CA GLU A 372 -14.71 6.24 0.04
C GLU A 372 -15.39 5.66 1.29
N LEU A 373 -14.59 5.38 2.35
CA LEU A 373 -15.07 4.82 3.62
C LEU A 373 -14.80 5.73 4.84
N ASP A 374 -14.57 7.02 4.63
CA ASP A 374 -14.31 7.95 5.73
C ASP A 374 -15.57 8.24 6.58
N SER A 375 -16.76 8.12 6.00
CA SER A 375 -18.02 8.33 6.71
C SER A 375 -18.59 7.05 7.32
N GLU A 376 -19.18 7.16 8.51
CA GLU A 376 -19.89 6.05 9.16
C GLU A 376 -21.05 5.52 8.28
N VAL A 377 -21.68 6.40 7.49
CA VAL A 377 -22.73 6.02 6.54
C VAL A 377 -22.17 5.12 5.43
N ALA A 378 -21.04 5.47 4.83
CA ALA A 378 -20.41 4.64 3.80
C ALA A 378 -19.97 3.27 4.36
N GLN A 379 -19.42 3.25 5.58
CA GLN A 379 -19.06 2.02 6.30
C GLN A 379 -20.29 1.13 6.56
N GLU A 380 -21.40 1.74 6.99
CA GLU A 380 -22.67 1.03 7.20
C GLU A 380 -23.20 0.42 5.91
N ARG A 381 -23.19 1.20 4.84
CA ARG A 381 -23.63 0.71 3.53
C ARG A 381 -22.78 -0.47 3.06
N LEU A 382 -21.47 -0.40 3.19
CA LEU A 382 -20.59 -1.53 2.83
C LEU A 382 -20.83 -2.76 3.72
N ALA A 383 -21.02 -2.58 5.03
CA ALA A 383 -21.31 -3.70 5.94
C ALA A 383 -22.67 -4.36 5.64
N ILE A 384 -23.70 -3.58 5.30
CA ILE A 384 -25.00 -4.09 4.84
C ILE A 384 -24.82 -4.88 3.53
N PHE A 385 -24.03 -4.36 2.58
CA PHE A 385 -23.78 -5.08 1.32
C PHE A 385 -23.08 -6.43 1.56
N LYS A 386 -22.09 -6.47 2.44
CA LYS A 386 -21.43 -7.74 2.83
C LYS A 386 -22.44 -8.76 3.39
N LEU A 387 -23.34 -8.33 4.29
CA LEU A 387 -24.40 -9.18 4.80
C LEU A 387 -25.46 -9.55 3.75
N PHE A 388 -25.71 -8.68 2.78
CA PHE A 388 -26.61 -9.02 1.66
C PHE A 388 -26.05 -10.18 0.84
N VAL A 389 -24.75 -10.13 0.51
CA VAL A 389 -24.06 -11.20 -0.24
C VAL A 389 -23.85 -12.46 0.62
N ASN A 390 -23.54 -12.29 1.90
CA ASN A 390 -23.27 -13.40 2.82
C ASN A 390 -23.89 -13.14 4.20
N ARG A 391 -25.06 -13.71 4.49
CA ARG A 391 -25.75 -13.61 5.80
C ARG A 391 -24.92 -14.19 6.96
N ALA A 392 -23.94 -15.06 6.66
CA ALA A 392 -23.06 -15.65 7.65
C ALA A 392 -21.82 -14.79 7.97
N ASP A 393 -21.65 -13.60 7.34
CA ASP A 393 -20.52 -12.71 7.67
C ASP A 393 -20.65 -12.15 9.10
N ARG A 394 -20.03 -12.86 10.04
CA ARG A 394 -20.08 -12.53 11.47
C ARG A 394 -19.40 -11.22 11.82
N ILE A 395 -18.42 -10.76 11.02
CA ILE A 395 -17.71 -9.50 11.23
C ILE A 395 -18.61 -8.32 10.84
N ALA A 396 -19.20 -8.36 9.65
CA ALA A 396 -20.13 -7.33 9.20
C ALA A 396 -21.35 -7.24 10.15
N LEU A 397 -21.90 -8.39 10.57
CA LEU A 397 -22.98 -8.43 11.55
C LEU A 397 -22.54 -7.81 12.89
N ARG A 398 -21.35 -8.18 13.39
CA ARG A 398 -20.84 -7.64 14.67
C ARG A 398 -20.69 -6.13 14.63
N TRP A 399 -20.15 -5.60 13.52
CA TRP A 399 -19.98 -4.16 13.34
C TRP A 399 -21.33 -3.45 13.33
N LEU A 400 -22.29 -3.91 12.52
CA LEU A 400 -23.64 -3.33 12.41
C LEU A 400 -24.41 -3.36 13.72
N LEU A 401 -24.32 -4.43 14.49
CA LEU A 401 -24.94 -4.55 15.82
C LEU A 401 -24.36 -3.54 16.82
N GLY A 402 -23.08 -3.17 16.66
CA GLY A 402 -22.41 -2.21 17.53
C GLY A 402 -22.62 -0.76 17.17
N MET A 403 -22.85 -0.46 15.91
CA MET A 403 -22.96 0.90 15.35
C MET A 403 -23.95 1.78 16.10
N GLY A 404 -23.62 3.07 16.25
CA GLY A 404 -24.45 4.04 16.99
C GLY A 404 -24.41 3.86 18.52
N SER A 405 -23.39 3.16 19.06
CA SER A 405 -23.14 3.02 20.50
C SER A 405 -21.68 3.35 20.82
N ALA A 406 -21.46 4.15 21.86
CA ALA A 406 -20.11 4.58 22.26
C ALA A 406 -19.18 3.43 22.67
N ASP A 407 -19.73 2.29 23.11
CA ASP A 407 -19.00 1.08 23.52
C ASP A 407 -19.24 -0.10 22.56
N PHE A 408 -19.80 0.15 21.38
CA PHE A 408 -20.18 -0.88 20.40
C PHE A 408 -21.06 -1.99 21.00
N ARG A 409 -21.83 -1.71 22.06
CA ARG A 409 -22.67 -2.68 22.80
C ARG A 409 -21.90 -3.92 23.24
N ALA A 410 -20.60 -3.78 23.56
CA ALA A 410 -19.69 -4.88 23.83
C ALA A 410 -20.22 -5.83 24.92
N LYS A 411 -20.79 -5.29 26.02
CA LYS A 411 -21.33 -6.13 27.11
C LYS A 411 -22.54 -6.97 26.69
N SER A 412 -23.45 -6.41 25.91
CA SER A 412 -24.62 -7.14 25.40
C SER A 412 -24.22 -8.17 24.38
N TYR A 413 -23.29 -7.81 23.49
CA TYR A 413 -22.76 -8.75 22.49
C TYR A 413 -21.96 -9.90 23.12
N ALA A 414 -21.19 -9.65 24.18
CA ALA A 414 -20.47 -10.70 24.89
C ALA A 414 -21.40 -11.81 25.39
N ARG A 415 -22.62 -11.48 25.85
CA ARG A 415 -23.64 -12.48 26.27
C ARG A 415 -24.15 -13.31 25.09
N LEU A 416 -24.43 -12.66 23.95
CA LEU A 416 -24.79 -13.35 22.70
C LEU A 416 -23.66 -14.29 22.27
N ARG A 417 -22.42 -13.80 22.25
CA ARG A 417 -21.25 -14.60 21.90
C ARG A 417 -21.09 -15.81 22.84
N THR A 418 -21.19 -15.60 24.15
CA THR A 418 -21.11 -16.70 25.13
C THR A 418 -22.17 -17.76 24.86
N HIS A 419 -23.42 -17.34 24.56
CA HIS A 419 -24.48 -18.28 24.20
C HIS A 419 -24.10 -19.07 22.93
N CYS A 420 -23.63 -18.40 21.89
CA CYS A 420 -23.23 -19.04 20.63
C CYS A 420 -22.06 -20.02 20.82
N GLU A 421 -21.06 -19.65 21.62
CA GLU A 421 -19.92 -20.52 21.94
C GLU A 421 -20.33 -21.78 22.74
N GLN A 422 -21.32 -21.66 23.59
CA GLN A 422 -21.84 -22.78 24.39
C GLN A 422 -22.80 -23.69 23.62
N SER A 423 -23.65 -23.12 22.77
CA SER A 423 -24.65 -23.85 22.01
C SER A 423 -24.19 -24.35 20.64
N GLY A 424 -23.09 -23.82 20.13
CA GLY A 424 -22.64 -24.03 18.74
C GLY A 424 -23.48 -23.30 17.69
N GLN A 425 -24.47 -22.49 18.10
CA GLN A 425 -25.35 -21.76 17.19
C GLN A 425 -24.64 -20.55 16.59
N ALA A 426 -24.86 -20.28 15.30
CA ALA A 426 -24.31 -19.09 14.67
C ALA A 426 -24.98 -17.81 15.21
N PRO A 427 -24.26 -16.67 15.31
CA PRO A 427 -24.82 -15.42 15.83
C PRO A 427 -26.09 -14.93 15.11
N TRP A 428 -26.17 -15.10 13.79
CA TRP A 428 -27.36 -14.77 13.01
C TRP A 428 -28.57 -15.58 13.45
N ASP A 429 -28.43 -16.91 13.57
CA ASP A 429 -29.51 -17.81 13.94
C ASP A 429 -29.97 -17.60 15.40
N ALA A 430 -29.02 -17.33 16.30
CA ALA A 430 -29.34 -16.99 17.69
C ALA A 430 -30.14 -15.67 17.78
N LEU A 431 -29.83 -14.66 16.93
CA LEU A 431 -30.59 -13.42 16.86
C LEU A 431 -31.98 -13.62 16.24
N VAL A 432 -32.12 -14.50 15.25
CA VAL A 432 -33.44 -14.90 14.70
C VAL A 432 -34.28 -15.56 15.76
N ALA A 433 -33.72 -16.52 16.50
CA ALA A 433 -34.43 -17.19 17.60
C ALA A 433 -34.83 -16.21 18.74
N LEU A 434 -33.95 -15.25 19.03
CA LEU A 434 -34.21 -14.17 19.98
C LEU A 434 -35.38 -13.26 19.51
N ALA A 435 -35.39 -12.89 18.20
CA ALA A 435 -36.44 -12.08 17.61
C ALA A 435 -37.80 -12.80 17.58
N ALA A 436 -37.78 -14.13 17.42
CA ALA A 436 -38.98 -14.99 17.48
C ALA A 436 -39.45 -15.33 18.91
N GLY A 437 -38.75 -14.84 19.96
CA GLY A 437 -39.05 -15.14 21.35
C GLY A 437 -38.72 -16.58 21.77
N GLN A 438 -38.01 -17.34 20.93
CA GLN A 438 -37.61 -18.74 21.21
C GLN A 438 -36.33 -18.81 22.07
N LEU A 439 -35.59 -17.72 22.14
CA LEU A 439 -34.38 -17.58 22.95
C LEU A 439 -34.50 -16.33 23.81
N GLN A 440 -33.97 -16.39 25.02
CA GLN A 440 -33.86 -15.24 25.92
C GLN A 440 -32.40 -15.02 26.33
N ILE A 441 -31.88 -13.82 26.02
CA ILE A 441 -30.56 -13.36 26.45
C ILE A 441 -30.74 -12.08 27.27
N PRO A 442 -30.27 -12.04 28.54
CA PRO A 442 -30.45 -10.83 29.36
C PRO A 442 -29.81 -9.59 28.73
N HIS A 443 -30.49 -8.46 28.84
CA HIS A 443 -30.04 -7.14 28.36
C HIS A 443 -29.71 -7.11 26.86
N SER A 444 -30.47 -7.85 26.04
CA SER A 444 -30.29 -7.92 24.57
C SER A 444 -31.21 -7.01 23.75
N SER A 445 -32.10 -6.25 24.39
CA SER A 445 -33.15 -5.44 23.72
C SER A 445 -32.59 -4.50 22.63
N HIS A 446 -31.49 -3.80 22.93
CA HIS A 446 -30.84 -2.92 21.95
C HIS A 446 -30.17 -3.68 20.79
N LEU A 447 -29.62 -4.88 21.04
CA LEU A 447 -29.12 -5.74 19.97
C LEU A 447 -30.26 -6.22 19.06
N LEU A 448 -31.39 -6.63 19.68
CA LEU A 448 -32.57 -7.09 18.97
C LEU A 448 -33.17 -5.98 18.10
N GLN A 449 -33.34 -4.78 18.64
CA GLN A 449 -33.82 -3.63 17.89
C GLN A 449 -32.93 -3.34 16.67
N ARG A 450 -31.60 -3.37 16.87
CA ARG A 450 -30.65 -3.13 15.78
C ARG A 450 -30.70 -4.26 14.74
N PHE A 451 -30.81 -5.52 15.18
CA PHE A 451 -30.93 -6.67 14.30
C PHE A 451 -32.20 -6.60 13.45
N GLN A 452 -33.36 -6.22 14.03
CA GLN A 452 -34.60 -6.02 13.28
C GLN A 452 -34.45 -4.95 12.19
N ALA A 453 -33.78 -3.85 12.50
CA ALA A 453 -33.50 -2.81 11.48
C ALA A 453 -32.62 -3.36 10.34
N ILE A 454 -31.59 -4.16 10.66
CA ILE A 454 -30.74 -4.82 9.66
C ILE A 454 -31.58 -5.80 8.81
N GLN A 455 -32.43 -6.62 9.40
CA GLN A 455 -33.29 -7.55 8.68
C GLN A 455 -34.24 -6.83 7.71
N ASN A 456 -34.85 -5.73 8.14
CA ASN A 456 -35.74 -4.94 7.28
C ASN A 456 -34.99 -4.34 6.08
N GLU A 457 -33.78 -3.81 6.30
CA GLU A 457 -32.95 -3.28 5.20
C GLU A 457 -32.55 -4.38 4.21
N LEU A 458 -32.14 -5.56 4.73
CA LEU A 458 -31.77 -6.68 3.88
C LEU A 458 -32.95 -7.22 3.08
N HIS A 459 -34.14 -7.30 3.70
CA HIS A 459 -35.36 -7.70 3.02
C HIS A 459 -35.73 -6.74 1.89
N PHE A 460 -35.61 -5.43 2.13
CA PHE A 460 -35.80 -4.41 1.08
C PHE A 460 -34.83 -4.59 -0.09
N LEU A 461 -33.58 -5.00 0.16
CA LEU A 461 -32.59 -5.29 -0.87
C LEU A 461 -32.83 -6.62 -1.60
N ASP A 462 -33.45 -7.61 -0.95
CA ASP A 462 -33.77 -8.91 -1.57
C ASP A 462 -34.80 -8.77 -2.74
N GLU A 463 -35.56 -7.69 -2.79
CA GLU A 463 -36.52 -7.38 -3.88
C GLU A 463 -35.86 -6.85 -5.15
N GLN A 464 -34.53 -6.78 -5.24
CA GLN A 464 -33.80 -6.22 -6.38
C GLN A 464 -33.97 -7.10 -7.64
N THR A 465 -33.95 -6.46 -8.82
CA THR A 465 -34.11 -7.12 -10.13
C THR A 465 -32.82 -7.10 -10.97
N GLY A 466 -31.70 -6.67 -10.42
CA GLY A 466 -30.40 -6.60 -11.08
C GLY A 466 -29.45 -5.62 -10.38
N VAL A 467 -28.21 -5.55 -10.84
CA VAL A 467 -27.16 -4.74 -10.20
C VAL A 467 -27.54 -3.27 -10.09
N THR A 468 -28.10 -2.69 -11.15
CA THR A 468 -28.50 -1.27 -11.16
C THR A 468 -29.62 -0.99 -10.15
N ASP A 469 -30.66 -1.85 -10.09
CA ASP A 469 -31.73 -1.71 -9.12
C ASP A 469 -31.20 -1.93 -7.70
N PHE A 470 -30.33 -2.92 -7.50
CA PHE A 470 -29.65 -3.14 -6.22
C PHE A 470 -28.90 -1.89 -5.75
N VAL A 471 -28.07 -1.28 -6.60
CA VAL A 471 -27.29 -0.09 -6.25
C VAL A 471 -28.21 1.08 -5.90
N ASN A 472 -29.29 1.30 -6.65
CA ASN A 472 -30.26 2.37 -6.37
C ASN A 472 -30.97 2.17 -5.02
N ARG A 473 -31.27 0.92 -4.64
CA ARG A 473 -31.84 0.58 -3.34
C ARG A 473 -30.82 0.66 -2.21
N TRP A 474 -29.59 0.22 -2.45
CA TRP A 474 -28.52 0.16 -1.46
C TRP A 474 -27.91 1.53 -1.16
N LEU A 475 -27.64 2.36 -2.20
CA LEU A 475 -27.05 3.70 -2.08
C LEU A 475 -28.10 4.80 -2.39
N ARG A 476 -29.25 4.77 -1.72
CA ARG A 476 -30.31 5.77 -1.88
C ARG A 476 -29.76 7.20 -1.70
N ALA A 477 -30.38 8.18 -2.37
CA ALA A 477 -29.94 9.58 -2.37
C ALA A 477 -29.91 10.20 -0.96
N GLU A 478 -30.76 9.73 -0.05
CA GLU A 478 -30.84 10.17 1.35
C GLU A 478 -29.57 9.88 2.15
N PHE A 479 -28.71 8.93 1.71
CA PHE A 479 -27.43 8.65 2.32
C PHE A 479 -26.34 9.62 1.85
N ALA A 480 -26.51 10.91 2.20
CA ALA A 480 -25.59 11.98 1.76
C ALA A 480 -24.11 11.72 2.13
N GLY A 481 -23.86 11.07 3.28
CA GLY A 481 -22.51 10.70 3.71
C GLY A 481 -21.81 9.63 2.86
N ALA A 482 -22.52 8.95 1.92
CA ALA A 482 -21.97 7.93 1.03
C ALA A 482 -21.59 8.47 -0.35
N GLY A 483 -21.38 9.79 -0.52
CA GLY A 483 -21.11 10.42 -1.81
C GLY A 483 -19.90 9.83 -2.53
N GLU A 484 -18.76 9.73 -1.86
CA GLU A 484 -17.53 9.18 -2.44
C GLU A 484 -17.67 7.68 -2.79
N LEU A 485 -18.31 6.90 -1.92
CA LEU A 485 -18.62 5.50 -2.22
C LEU A 485 -19.53 5.38 -3.46
N ARG A 486 -20.48 6.30 -3.63
CA ARG A 486 -21.37 6.32 -4.81
C ARG A 486 -20.59 6.63 -6.09
N ILE A 487 -19.62 7.53 -6.05
CA ILE A 487 -18.74 7.84 -7.19
C ILE A 487 -17.93 6.59 -7.57
N LEU A 488 -17.32 5.93 -6.58
CA LEU A 488 -16.58 4.68 -6.81
C LEU A 488 -17.46 3.61 -7.47
N VAL A 489 -18.64 3.37 -6.90
CA VAL A 489 -19.58 2.35 -7.37
C VAL A 489 -20.06 2.64 -8.80
N ALA A 490 -20.33 3.90 -9.14
CA ALA A 490 -20.72 4.29 -10.49
C ALA A 490 -19.65 3.94 -11.54
N GLY A 491 -18.38 4.03 -11.19
CA GLY A 491 -17.26 3.61 -12.04
C GLY A 491 -17.13 2.10 -12.22
N LEU A 492 -17.58 1.31 -11.24
CA LEU A 492 -17.46 -0.16 -11.24
C LEU A 492 -18.69 -0.89 -11.82
N MET A 493 -19.87 -0.28 -11.74
CA MET A 493 -21.13 -0.91 -12.13
C MET A 493 -21.18 -1.45 -13.57
N THR A 494 -20.43 -0.83 -14.49
CA THR A 494 -20.42 -1.23 -15.91
C THR A 494 -19.71 -2.55 -16.16
N ALA A 495 -18.87 -3.00 -15.23
CA ALA A 495 -18.07 -4.22 -15.32
C ALA A 495 -18.62 -5.37 -14.46
N ALA A 496 -19.62 -5.12 -13.61
CA ALA A 496 -20.22 -6.14 -12.73
C ALA A 496 -21.59 -6.60 -13.27
N GLU A 497 -21.79 -7.90 -13.40
CA GLU A 497 -23.07 -8.50 -13.82
C GLU A 497 -23.96 -8.85 -12.61
N THR A 498 -23.36 -9.08 -11.45
CA THR A 498 -24.05 -9.50 -10.22
C THR A 498 -23.63 -8.68 -9.01
N PRO A 499 -24.50 -8.54 -7.97
CA PRO A 499 -24.10 -7.88 -6.72
C PRO A 499 -22.85 -8.50 -6.05
N PRO A 500 -22.65 -9.83 -5.96
CA PRO A 500 -21.43 -10.39 -5.43
C PRO A 500 -20.16 -9.98 -6.17
N GLU A 501 -20.19 -9.89 -7.49
CA GLU A 501 -19.06 -9.38 -8.30
C GLU A 501 -18.79 -7.91 -8.01
N LEU A 502 -19.83 -7.08 -7.94
CA LEU A 502 -19.70 -5.68 -7.57
C LEU A 502 -19.08 -5.52 -6.17
N LEU A 503 -19.51 -6.35 -5.20
CA LEU A 503 -18.91 -6.32 -3.85
C LEU A 503 -17.41 -6.65 -3.89
N SER A 504 -17.03 -7.67 -4.66
CA SER A 504 -15.61 -8.04 -4.82
C SER A 504 -14.79 -6.89 -5.40
N GLN A 505 -15.29 -6.23 -6.44
CA GLN A 505 -14.63 -5.07 -7.06
C GLN A 505 -14.53 -3.88 -6.09
N ILE A 506 -15.58 -3.60 -5.31
CA ILE A 506 -15.55 -2.54 -4.28
C ILE A 506 -14.52 -2.85 -3.19
N ILE A 507 -14.53 -4.08 -2.63
CA ILE A 507 -13.56 -4.48 -1.60
C ILE A 507 -12.15 -4.33 -2.13
N GLU A 508 -11.92 -4.71 -3.37
CA GLU A 508 -10.63 -4.59 -4.03
C GLU A 508 -10.20 -3.13 -4.19
N ALA A 509 -11.07 -2.27 -4.72
CA ALA A 509 -10.81 -0.84 -4.92
C ALA A 509 -10.55 -0.09 -3.61
N VAL A 510 -11.32 -0.40 -2.56
CA VAL A 510 -11.17 0.22 -1.23
C VAL A 510 -9.92 -0.27 -0.49
N SER A 511 -9.52 -1.54 -0.69
CA SER A 511 -8.34 -2.10 -0.02
C SER A 511 -7.02 -1.56 -0.56
N GLN A 512 -6.99 -1.17 -1.82
CA GLN A 512 -5.83 -0.59 -2.50
C GLN A 512 -6.29 0.53 -3.44
N PRO A 513 -6.54 1.74 -2.92
CA PRO A 513 -6.97 2.86 -3.75
C PRO A 513 -5.89 3.17 -4.79
N GLU A 514 -6.28 3.07 -6.05
CA GLU A 514 -5.40 3.26 -7.20
C GLU A 514 -5.24 4.76 -7.50
N ILE A 515 -4.02 5.15 -7.82
CA ILE A 515 -3.75 6.48 -8.40
C ILE A 515 -3.61 6.26 -9.91
N PRO A 516 -4.57 6.70 -10.72
CA PRO A 516 -4.50 6.51 -12.16
C PRO A 516 -3.21 7.11 -12.73
N PRO A 517 -2.51 6.42 -13.67
CA PRO A 517 -1.32 6.96 -14.30
C PRO A 517 -1.64 8.16 -15.20
N ASP A 518 -2.76 8.11 -15.90
CA ASP A 518 -3.21 9.14 -16.83
C ASP A 518 -4.35 9.95 -16.19
N VAL A 519 -4.01 11.14 -15.71
CA VAL A 519 -4.94 12.09 -15.10
C VAL A 519 -4.87 13.44 -15.78
N THR A 520 -5.98 14.17 -15.72
CA THR A 520 -6.11 15.52 -16.31
C THR A 520 -5.89 16.63 -15.30
N GLU A 521 -5.55 16.30 -14.07
CA GLU A 521 -5.43 17.20 -12.93
C GLU A 521 -4.05 17.10 -12.25
N VAL A 522 -3.63 18.17 -11.58
CA VAL A 522 -2.43 18.18 -10.72
C VAL A 522 -2.64 17.21 -9.57
N ARG A 523 -1.72 16.26 -9.40
CA ARG A 523 -1.76 15.28 -8.29
C ARG A 523 -1.00 15.78 -7.09
N ILE A 524 -1.65 15.75 -5.91
CA ILE A 524 -1.05 16.14 -4.62
C ILE A 524 -1.09 14.93 -3.68
N MET A 525 0.09 14.48 -3.22
CA MET A 525 0.17 13.28 -2.39
C MET A 525 1.43 13.24 -1.51
N SER A 526 1.52 12.23 -0.64
CA SER A 526 2.76 11.98 0.12
C SER A 526 3.84 11.35 -0.77
N LEU A 527 5.10 11.51 -0.36
CA LEU A 527 6.23 10.89 -1.06
C LEU A 527 6.08 9.35 -1.13
N HIS A 528 5.57 8.71 -0.08
CA HIS A 528 5.32 7.26 -0.08
C HIS A 528 4.33 6.83 -1.17
N LYS A 529 3.24 7.59 -1.36
CA LYS A 529 2.23 7.29 -2.39
C LYS A 529 2.75 7.53 -3.83
N SER A 530 3.85 8.26 -3.99
CA SER A 530 4.44 8.52 -5.31
C SER A 530 5.26 7.35 -5.87
N LYS A 531 5.56 6.34 -5.07
CA LYS A 531 6.32 5.17 -5.53
C LYS A 531 5.59 4.50 -6.71
N GLY A 532 6.34 4.18 -7.77
CA GLY A 532 5.78 3.67 -9.03
C GLY A 532 5.37 4.76 -10.03
N LEU A 533 5.00 5.96 -9.57
CA LEU A 533 4.62 7.07 -10.44
C LEU A 533 5.84 7.78 -11.03
N SER A 534 5.62 8.54 -12.10
CA SER A 534 6.59 9.48 -12.66
C SER A 534 5.87 10.64 -13.35
N SER A 535 6.50 11.80 -13.41
CA SER A 535 5.90 13.01 -13.99
C SER A 535 6.98 13.91 -14.59
N PRO A 536 6.71 14.61 -15.70
CA PRO A 536 7.66 15.57 -16.24
C PRO A 536 8.00 16.70 -15.26
N ILE A 537 7.05 17.10 -14.43
CA ILE A 537 7.24 18.14 -13.41
C ILE A 537 6.94 17.54 -12.04
N VAL A 538 7.92 17.62 -11.15
CA VAL A 538 7.79 17.18 -9.76
C VAL A 538 8.11 18.34 -8.83
N VAL A 539 7.21 18.60 -7.91
CA VAL A 539 7.40 19.56 -6.81
C VAL A 539 7.49 18.76 -5.50
N ILE A 540 8.54 18.95 -4.72
CA ILE A 540 8.65 18.40 -3.37
C ILE A 540 8.58 19.56 -2.39
N ALA A 541 7.46 19.66 -1.68
CA ALA A 541 7.15 20.73 -0.75
C ALA A 541 7.44 20.35 0.69
N GLY A 542 7.75 21.35 1.52
CA GLY A 542 8.05 21.13 2.94
C GLY A 542 9.40 20.46 3.16
N CYS A 543 10.42 20.78 2.33
CA CYS A 543 11.79 20.32 2.52
C CYS A 543 12.43 21.05 3.72
N VAL A 544 11.96 20.76 4.91
CA VAL A 544 12.43 21.34 6.18
C VAL A 544 12.71 20.24 7.19
N ASP A 545 13.67 20.48 8.09
CA ASP A 545 13.97 19.59 9.18
C ASP A 545 12.73 19.39 10.07
N GLY A 546 12.48 18.14 10.46
CA GLY A 546 11.28 17.72 11.18
C GLY A 546 10.14 17.24 10.27
N LEU A 547 10.17 17.54 8.96
CA LEU A 547 9.26 16.98 7.96
C LEU A 547 9.98 16.04 6.99
N LEU A 548 11.09 16.49 6.45
CA LEU A 548 11.95 15.72 5.54
C LEU A 548 13.42 16.11 5.80
N PRO A 549 14.15 15.40 6.66
CA PRO A 549 13.71 14.19 7.40
C PRO A 549 12.71 14.50 8.53
N ALA A 550 11.78 13.56 8.74
CA ALA A 550 10.98 13.51 9.95
C ALA A 550 11.85 13.08 11.16
N GLU A 551 11.58 13.62 12.33
CA GLU A 551 12.31 13.22 13.54
C GLU A 551 11.76 11.87 14.08
N PRO A 552 12.63 10.98 14.57
CA PRO A 552 12.22 9.74 15.20
C PRO A 552 11.54 10.00 16.56
N GLU A 553 10.78 9.02 17.05
CA GLU A 553 10.16 9.10 18.37
C GLU A 553 11.19 9.34 19.48
N GLN A 554 10.79 10.10 20.52
CA GLN A 554 11.66 10.34 21.68
C GLN A 554 12.03 9.01 22.37
N GLY A 555 13.30 8.88 22.77
CA GLY A 555 13.80 7.65 23.39
C GLY A 555 14.30 6.58 22.41
N THR A 556 14.22 6.82 21.08
CA THR A 556 14.79 5.93 20.08
C THR A 556 16.30 5.79 20.25
N SER A 557 16.84 4.56 20.18
CA SER A 557 18.28 4.29 20.28
C SER A 557 19.07 4.92 19.12
N ILE A 558 20.38 5.12 19.28
CA ILE A 558 21.25 5.74 18.27
C ILE A 558 21.19 4.94 16.96
N ALA A 559 21.28 3.61 17.02
CA ALA A 559 21.22 2.75 15.83
C ALA A 559 19.87 2.88 15.07
N LEU A 560 18.76 2.93 15.80
CA LEU A 560 17.44 3.12 15.19
C LEU A 560 17.24 4.53 14.63
N ARG A 561 17.86 5.55 15.23
CA ARG A 561 17.86 6.91 14.67
C ARG A 561 18.63 6.98 13.36
N GLN A 562 19.77 6.30 13.27
CA GLN A 562 20.55 6.23 12.03
C GLN A 562 19.75 5.51 10.94
N ALA A 563 19.18 4.35 11.23
CA ALA A 563 18.33 3.61 10.28
C ALA A 563 17.12 4.44 9.82
N HIS A 564 16.49 5.19 10.74
CA HIS A 564 15.40 6.11 10.40
C HIS A 564 15.87 7.23 9.45
N LEU A 565 17.03 7.85 9.73
CA LEU A 565 17.59 8.91 8.87
C LEU A 565 17.90 8.38 7.47
N GLU A 566 18.43 7.17 7.36
CA GLU A 566 18.69 6.51 6.08
C GLU A 566 17.39 6.21 5.31
N GLU A 567 16.33 5.79 6.00
CA GLU A 567 15.01 5.61 5.39
C GLU A 567 14.42 6.94 4.89
N GLN A 568 14.54 8.01 5.67
CA GLN A 568 14.09 9.34 5.24
C GLN A 568 14.89 9.85 4.02
N ARG A 569 16.17 9.48 3.90
CA ARG A 569 16.99 9.80 2.72
C ARG A 569 16.54 8.99 1.50
N ARG A 570 16.20 7.69 1.67
CA ARG A 570 15.56 6.87 0.61
C ARG A 570 14.24 7.49 0.16
N LEU A 571 13.44 7.98 1.09
CA LEU A 571 12.16 8.63 0.79
C LEU A 571 12.36 9.88 -0.10
N PHE A 572 13.36 10.70 0.21
CA PHE A 572 13.71 11.86 -0.59
C PHE A 572 14.27 11.45 -1.96
N TYR A 573 15.17 10.46 -2.00
CA TYR A 573 15.69 9.85 -3.23
C TYR A 573 14.56 9.35 -4.14
N VAL A 574 13.59 8.64 -3.62
CA VAL A 574 12.42 8.21 -4.38
C VAL A 574 11.64 9.40 -4.92
N GLY A 575 11.40 10.44 -4.11
CA GLY A 575 10.71 11.66 -4.55
C GLY A 575 11.43 12.36 -5.70
N ILE A 576 12.74 12.56 -5.60
CA ILE A 576 13.58 13.20 -6.64
C ILE A 576 13.52 12.38 -7.94
N THR A 577 13.64 11.06 -7.85
CA THR A 577 13.66 10.16 -9.03
C THR A 577 12.30 9.94 -9.68
N ARG A 578 11.24 10.66 -9.25
CA ARG A 578 9.94 10.70 -9.95
C ARG A 578 9.96 11.59 -11.18
N VAL A 579 10.96 12.48 -11.33
CA VAL A 579 11.07 13.34 -12.50
C VAL A 579 11.35 12.52 -13.74
N LYS A 580 10.51 12.71 -14.77
CA LYS A 580 10.64 12.07 -16.09
C LYS A 580 11.20 13.06 -17.09
N ALA A 581 12.29 12.70 -17.74
CA ALA A 581 12.78 13.43 -18.90
C ALA A 581 11.77 13.31 -20.06
N ALA A 582 11.69 14.35 -20.88
CA ALA A 582 10.84 14.38 -22.07
C ALA A 582 11.64 14.87 -23.28
N PRO A 583 12.67 14.13 -23.72
CA PRO A 583 13.61 14.58 -24.75
C PRO A 583 12.93 14.84 -26.09
N SER A 584 11.88 14.11 -26.43
CA SER A 584 11.13 14.26 -27.68
C SER A 584 10.26 15.53 -27.75
N SER A 585 9.94 16.15 -26.61
CA SER A 585 8.99 17.26 -26.51
C SER A 585 9.71 18.64 -26.53
N ASN A 586 11.03 18.68 -26.58
CA ASN A 586 11.86 19.88 -26.38
C ASN A 586 11.52 20.67 -25.09
N ARG A 587 10.97 19.94 -24.07
CA ARG A 587 10.59 20.47 -22.76
C ARG A 587 11.32 19.68 -21.68
N PRO A 588 12.24 20.32 -20.93
CA PRO A 588 13.01 19.60 -19.93
C PRO A 588 12.11 19.01 -18.81
N GLY A 589 12.52 17.88 -18.24
CA GLY A 589 11.96 17.41 -16.98
C GLY A 589 12.39 18.36 -15.85
N SER A 590 11.48 18.69 -14.93
CA SER A 590 11.70 19.77 -13.95
C SER A 590 11.46 19.28 -12.51
N LEU A 591 12.35 19.67 -11.61
CA LEU A 591 12.28 19.42 -10.16
C LEU A 591 12.28 20.74 -9.40
N LEU A 592 11.24 21.00 -8.64
CA LEU A 592 11.15 22.11 -7.70
C LEU A 592 11.16 21.59 -6.26
N LEU A 593 12.15 21.99 -5.47
CA LEU A 593 12.24 21.73 -4.04
C LEU A 593 11.88 22.99 -3.28
N THR A 594 10.93 22.91 -2.34
CA THR A 594 10.51 24.09 -1.57
C THR A 594 10.51 23.83 -0.07
N GLY A 595 10.69 24.90 0.70
CA GLY A 595 10.56 24.89 2.15
C GLY A 595 10.22 26.27 2.69
N SER A 596 9.72 26.32 3.93
CA SER A 596 9.35 27.56 4.61
C SER A 596 10.26 27.82 5.81
N ARG A 597 10.43 29.14 6.16
CA ARG A 597 11.21 29.58 7.32
C ARG A 597 10.41 29.53 8.62
N THR A 598 9.08 29.62 8.52
CA THR A 598 8.19 29.61 9.67
C THR A 598 6.90 28.84 9.37
N MET A 599 6.29 28.35 10.44
CA MET A 599 4.98 27.68 10.42
C MET A 599 4.20 28.06 11.70
N THR A 600 2.87 27.92 11.68
CA THR A 600 2.08 28.11 12.90
C THR A 600 2.41 27.02 13.94
N LEU A 601 2.30 27.36 15.23
CA LEU A 601 2.50 26.37 16.30
C LEU A 601 1.50 25.20 16.20
N ALA A 602 0.26 25.50 15.79
CA ALA A 602 -0.78 24.49 15.60
C ALA A 602 -0.39 23.48 14.50
N ASP A 603 0.05 23.96 13.34
CA ASP A 603 0.50 23.09 12.24
C ASP A 603 1.76 22.31 12.60
N ALA A 604 2.69 22.92 13.34
CA ALA A 604 3.89 22.25 13.82
C ALA A 604 3.54 21.10 14.77
N MET A 605 2.63 21.32 15.71
CA MET A 605 2.15 20.26 16.62
C MET A 605 1.42 19.15 15.85
N GLN A 606 0.55 19.51 14.90
CA GLN A 606 -0.15 18.54 14.05
C GLN A 606 0.81 17.74 13.15
N SER A 607 1.91 18.36 12.74
CA SER A 607 2.96 17.73 11.92
C SER A 607 4.00 16.98 12.74
N ALA A 608 3.91 16.98 14.07
CA ALA A 608 4.88 16.43 15.01
C ALA A 608 6.29 17.04 14.89
N ILE A 609 6.38 18.30 14.45
CA ILE A 609 7.66 19.02 14.38
C ILE A 609 8.04 19.50 15.77
N GLN A 610 9.27 19.22 16.19
CA GLN A 610 9.86 19.82 17.40
C GLN A 610 10.35 21.24 17.05
N PRO A 611 9.83 22.30 17.68
CA PRO A 611 10.22 23.65 17.35
C PRO A 611 11.66 23.96 17.77
N ALA A 612 12.48 24.43 16.84
CA ALA A 612 13.81 24.95 17.14
C ALA A 612 13.75 26.29 17.93
N GLY A 613 12.65 27.02 17.81
CA GLY A 613 12.35 28.25 18.52
C GLY A 613 10.87 28.60 18.39
N ARG A 614 10.34 29.37 19.36
CA ARG A 614 8.92 29.83 19.37
C ARG A 614 8.87 31.34 19.50
N SER A 615 8.04 31.97 18.70
CA SER A 615 7.73 33.40 18.83
C SER A 615 6.27 33.65 18.43
N TYR A 616 5.48 34.21 19.34
CA TYR A 616 4.10 34.65 19.10
C TYR A 616 3.20 33.69 18.30
N GLY A 617 3.19 32.38 18.69
CA GLY A 617 2.35 31.38 18.03
C GLY A 617 2.91 30.81 16.72
N THR A 618 4.14 31.17 16.34
CA THR A 618 4.86 30.59 15.22
C THR A 618 6.13 29.84 15.67
N VAL A 619 6.61 28.92 14.85
CA VAL A 619 7.84 28.19 15.03
C VAL A 619 8.79 28.46 13.87
N SER A 620 10.09 28.58 14.15
CA SER A 620 11.12 28.73 13.12
C SER A 620 11.49 27.35 12.58
N LEU A 621 11.68 27.28 11.27
CA LEU A 621 12.06 26.07 10.53
C LEU A 621 13.40 26.30 9.82
N HIS A 622 14.17 25.23 9.69
CA HIS A 622 15.37 25.21 8.86
C HIS A 622 15.13 24.38 7.61
N LEU A 623 15.76 24.78 6.50
CA LEU A 623 15.78 23.91 5.31
C LEU A 623 16.35 22.54 5.70
N SER A 624 15.83 21.53 5.04
CA SER A 624 16.22 20.14 5.24
C SER A 624 17.76 19.97 5.22
N ARG A 625 18.28 19.26 6.21
CA ARG A 625 19.68 18.85 6.26
C ARG A 625 20.10 17.99 5.06
N PHE A 626 19.14 17.49 4.27
CA PHE A 626 19.44 16.78 3.04
C PHE A 626 19.74 17.69 1.85
N ILE A 627 19.45 19.00 1.91
CA ILE A 627 19.75 19.92 0.81
C ILE A 627 21.25 20.00 0.50
N PRO A 628 22.17 20.14 1.48
CA PRO A 628 23.61 20.07 1.20
C PRO A 628 24.08 18.72 0.63
N GLU A 629 23.39 17.63 0.93
CA GLU A 629 23.73 16.27 0.48
C GLU A 629 23.39 16.03 -1.00
N LEU A 630 22.63 16.94 -1.66
CA LEU A 630 22.27 16.86 -3.06
C LEU A 630 23.47 17.05 -4.01
N GLY A 631 24.62 17.51 -3.49
CA GLY A 631 25.86 17.65 -4.22
C GLY A 631 25.92 18.87 -5.16
N PRO A 632 27.01 18.99 -5.92
CA PRO A 632 27.31 20.21 -6.71
C PRO A 632 26.40 20.41 -7.93
N SER A 633 25.66 19.38 -8.35
CA SER A 633 24.68 19.47 -9.43
C SER A 633 23.37 20.14 -9.03
N ALA A 634 23.10 20.25 -7.74
CA ALA A 634 21.93 20.96 -7.22
C ALA A 634 22.20 22.48 -7.17
N PRO A 635 21.21 23.32 -7.52
CA PRO A 635 21.35 24.77 -7.42
C PRO A 635 21.38 25.23 -5.97
N ALA A 636 21.98 26.41 -5.72
CA ALA A 636 21.88 27.02 -4.40
C ALA A 636 20.42 27.44 -4.09
N PRO A 637 19.99 27.35 -2.82
CA PRO A 637 18.67 27.82 -2.40
C PRO A 637 18.53 29.33 -2.64
N ILE A 638 17.37 29.73 -3.17
CA ILE A 638 16.99 31.13 -3.38
C ILE A 638 15.80 31.50 -2.48
N ALA A 639 15.62 32.79 -2.19
CA ALA A 639 14.45 33.29 -1.50
C ALA A 639 13.26 33.37 -2.45
N GLY A 640 12.08 32.92 -1.97
CA GLY A 640 10.82 32.95 -2.70
C GLY A 640 9.88 34.05 -2.22
#